data_6540677aa7600d2b880ab08afc75c4c5
#
_entry.id   6540677aa7600d2b880ab08afc75c4c5
#
_cell.length_a   1.000
_cell.length_b   1.000
_cell.length_c   1.000
_cell.angle_alpha   90.00
_cell.angle_beta   90.00
_cell.angle_gamma   90.00
#
_symmetry.space_group_name_H-M   'P 1'
#
loop_
_entity.id
_entity.type
_entity.pdbx_description
1 polymer ?
#
loop_
_entity_poly.entity_id
_entity_poly.type
_entity_poly.pdbx_seq_one_letter_code
_entity_poly.pdbx_strand_id
1 'polypeptide(L)'
;MRTLWYKKSAKTWNEALPIGNGRLGAMVFGEPISDRVQINEETLWSGYPKKDDTVYDGAFLSNVRTLVKRRKYEEAYDTIRSVLKGEETAAYLSYGYVNVDIITERGDVKNYRRELELERAVTTTRFELDGNEIEKSAFVSLADDVIVYRIKSTKSISVRVASACELQHSITAKDGVITVDGRCPTSVSVYNHLLEYDEHESIPFRSMIRAVPVSGDITVYGGSSIRIIGTDFMLVFSLKTGFNGYDKKPITEGKEYKNECLSCLNSACAFSYQELLERHEKEYKKYFDRVSFTLEGEDFDEPTDERIKKAAEGRVDNKLVTLLFDFSRFLAICSNGIGTQPTNLQGIWNEELLPLWRCNYTININTQMNYWTVNACDLPEMHAPLFKMIRELKERGNHFGLRGWAPFHNTDIWRDNSVKSFYPAGSWWVTGGAWLCRHIWEHYEHTRDKKFLEDNYDVFVSQAEFLQDYMTEKDGEFIISPSASPENYFIFNGKKCGIAEWSAMDQEICIDFFDKLIKISEILDKDSTPYRAVLERLKPVSIGTDGRILEWNEPFDEDDKGHRHISHIYGFYPADVLTGDEYAAAVRKSVDTRVGNGDEVHVQYGGKAFHCGHIGWSCAWIACVYARLGDGESFMDQVRKFWRNCTYDNMFSVCNIFQIEANFGIAAAIIEALVQSHGDKVVTTPAIPKEWEHGEVKGLVVRTGEKIDFRW
;
A
#
# COMPACT_ATOMS: atom_id res chain seq x y z
N MET A 1 21.56 2.30 -15.16
CA MET A 1 21.58 1.03 -14.39
C MET A 1 20.40 1.05 -13.41
N ARG A 2 19.54 0.04 -13.40
CA ARG A 2 18.35 -0.04 -12.54
C ARG A 2 18.71 -0.62 -11.17
N THR A 3 19.61 0.08 -10.45
CA THR A 3 20.20 -0.42 -9.20
C THR A 3 20.24 0.69 -8.15
N LEU A 4 19.71 0.41 -6.98
CA LEU A 4 19.97 1.20 -5.78
C LEU A 4 21.28 0.69 -5.17
N TRP A 5 22.21 1.60 -4.82
CA TRP A 5 23.46 1.19 -4.20
C TRP A 5 23.99 2.18 -3.17
N TYR A 6 24.80 1.69 -2.22
CA TYR A 6 25.26 2.41 -1.04
C TYR A 6 26.67 2.02 -0.66
N LYS A 7 27.42 2.96 -0.09
CA LYS A 7 28.79 2.77 0.43
C LYS A 7 28.85 2.37 1.91
N LYS A 8 27.72 2.25 2.58
CA LYS A 8 27.60 1.92 4.01
C LYS A 8 26.47 0.93 4.25
N SER A 9 26.59 0.13 5.32
CA SER A 9 25.51 -0.75 5.78
C SER A 9 24.32 0.09 6.32
N ALA A 10 23.13 -0.51 6.31
CA ALA A 10 21.97 0.08 6.95
C ALA A 10 22.14 0.06 8.49
N LYS A 11 21.85 1.17 9.14
CA LYS A 11 21.82 1.27 10.60
C LYS A 11 20.40 1.22 11.15
N THR A 12 19.47 1.76 10.37
CA THR A 12 18.04 1.77 10.65
C THR A 12 17.28 0.94 9.64
N TRP A 13 16.07 0.56 9.98
CA TRP A 13 15.18 -0.19 9.09
C TRP A 13 14.91 0.56 7.78
N ASN A 14 14.72 1.88 7.84
CA ASN A 14 14.46 2.74 6.69
C ASN A 14 15.68 2.94 5.75
N GLU A 15 16.84 2.41 6.10
CA GLU A 15 18.02 2.33 5.23
C GLU A 15 18.16 0.93 4.61
N ALA A 16 17.54 -0.10 5.19
CA ALA A 16 17.63 -1.48 4.70
C ALA A 16 16.96 -1.65 3.32
N LEU A 17 17.35 -2.69 2.59
CA LEU A 17 16.87 -2.94 1.24
C LEU A 17 15.72 -3.96 1.24
N PRO A 18 14.56 -3.61 0.66
CA PRO A 18 13.40 -4.50 0.60
C PRO A 18 13.57 -5.60 -0.46
N ILE A 19 13.11 -6.79 -0.15
CA ILE A 19 12.85 -7.89 -1.10
C ILE A 19 11.52 -8.57 -0.72
N GLY A 20 10.84 -9.18 -1.68
CA GLY A 20 9.55 -9.82 -1.42
C GLY A 20 9.00 -10.59 -2.61
N ASN A 21 7.93 -11.37 -2.34
CA ASN A 21 7.20 -12.10 -3.38
C ASN A 21 5.66 -11.93 -3.26
N GLY A 22 5.19 -11.02 -2.40
CA GLY A 22 3.78 -10.81 -2.09
C GLY A 22 3.30 -11.55 -0.84
N ARG A 23 3.92 -12.70 -0.52
CA ARG A 23 3.62 -13.47 0.68
C ARG A 23 4.68 -13.33 1.77
N LEU A 24 5.94 -13.40 1.40
CA LEU A 24 7.09 -13.13 2.27
C LEU A 24 7.70 -11.80 1.90
N GLY A 25 8.05 -11.01 2.91
CA GLY A 25 8.82 -9.79 2.79
C GLY A 25 10.06 -9.86 3.67
N ALA A 26 11.15 -9.24 3.22
CA ALA A 26 12.34 -9.09 4.05
C ALA A 26 13.03 -7.75 3.81
N MET A 27 13.66 -7.22 4.89
CA MET A 27 14.51 -6.04 4.85
C MET A 27 15.94 -6.46 5.14
N VAL A 28 16.84 -6.27 4.17
CA VAL A 28 18.24 -6.71 4.24
C VAL A 28 19.11 -5.52 4.63
N PHE A 29 19.77 -5.59 5.80
CA PHE A 29 20.60 -4.50 6.32
C PHE A 29 21.99 -4.47 5.66
N GLY A 30 22.54 -5.62 5.32
CA GLY A 30 23.86 -5.72 4.71
C GLY A 30 25.00 -5.38 5.67
N GLU A 31 24.84 -5.61 6.97
CA GLU A 31 25.90 -5.43 7.95
C GLU A 31 27.04 -6.43 7.69
N PRO A 32 28.31 -6.00 7.67
CA PRO A 32 29.42 -6.89 7.34
C PRO A 32 29.58 -8.06 8.30
N ILE A 33 29.58 -7.81 9.60
CA ILE A 33 29.91 -8.79 10.64
C ILE A 33 28.66 -9.37 11.26
N SER A 34 27.77 -8.53 11.83
CA SER A 34 26.52 -8.95 12.49
C SER A 34 25.34 -8.50 11.67
N ASP A 35 25.07 -9.22 10.58
CA ASP A 35 23.99 -8.90 9.67
C ASP A 35 22.64 -9.37 10.22
N ARG A 36 21.59 -8.65 9.87
CA ARG A 36 20.22 -8.98 10.21
C ARG A 36 19.32 -8.84 9.00
N VAL A 37 18.38 -9.75 8.92
CA VAL A 37 17.31 -9.75 7.93
C VAL A 37 16.00 -9.73 8.69
N GLN A 38 15.29 -8.61 8.63
CA GLN A 38 13.96 -8.50 9.23
C GLN A 38 12.94 -9.17 8.29
N ILE A 39 11.95 -9.88 8.84
CA ILE A 39 11.06 -10.75 8.08
C ILE A 39 9.61 -10.44 8.39
N ASN A 40 8.79 -10.46 7.33
CA ASN A 40 7.34 -10.41 7.37
C ASN A 40 6.73 -11.57 6.58
N GLU A 41 5.50 -11.90 6.93
CA GLU A 41 4.64 -12.80 6.18
C GLU A 41 3.22 -12.19 6.16
N GLU A 42 2.55 -12.20 5.01
CA GLU A 42 1.31 -11.47 4.74
C GLU A 42 0.14 -11.76 5.69
N THR A 43 0.17 -12.90 6.40
CA THR A 43 -0.89 -13.33 7.32
C THR A 43 -0.50 -13.35 8.80
N LEU A 44 0.67 -12.78 9.15
CA LEU A 44 1.03 -12.54 10.55
C LEU A 44 0.27 -11.30 11.05
N TRP A 45 -0.94 -11.51 11.55
CA TRP A 45 -1.81 -10.48 12.11
C TRP A 45 -2.27 -10.84 13.50
N SER A 46 -2.56 -9.83 14.29
CA SER A 46 -3.28 -10.02 15.56
C SER A 46 -4.76 -10.34 15.33
N GLY A 47 -5.45 -10.69 16.39
CA GLY A 47 -6.89 -10.90 16.33
C GLY A 47 -7.29 -12.33 15.93
N TYR A 48 -8.58 -12.46 15.69
CA TYR A 48 -9.27 -13.68 15.28
C TYR A 48 -10.60 -13.30 14.63
N PRO A 49 -11.29 -14.23 13.92
CA PRO A 49 -12.58 -13.94 13.32
C PRO A 49 -13.59 -13.50 14.37
N LYS A 50 -14.01 -12.25 14.28
CA LYS A 50 -15.09 -11.68 15.12
C LYS A 50 -16.25 -11.27 14.22
N LYS A 51 -17.44 -11.35 14.77
CA LYS A 51 -18.62 -10.73 14.19
C LYS A 51 -19.01 -9.54 15.05
N ASP A 52 -18.94 -8.36 14.51
CA ASP A 52 -19.48 -7.17 15.17
C ASP A 52 -20.97 -7.06 14.80
N ASP A 53 -21.83 -7.30 15.79
CA ASP A 53 -23.28 -7.23 15.62
C ASP A 53 -23.83 -5.80 15.90
N THR A 54 -22.98 -4.78 15.96
CA THR A 54 -23.39 -3.38 16.12
C THR A 54 -24.25 -2.95 14.93
N VAL A 55 -25.42 -2.40 15.17
CA VAL A 55 -26.32 -1.85 14.14
C VAL A 55 -26.66 -0.42 14.48
N TYR A 56 -26.38 0.49 13.55
CA TYR A 56 -26.82 1.88 13.58
C TYR A 56 -28.18 1.95 12.90
N ASP A 57 -29.24 1.76 13.66
CA ASP A 57 -30.59 1.57 13.15
C ASP A 57 -31.19 2.84 12.49
N GLY A 58 -32.35 2.67 11.87
CA GLY A 58 -33.08 3.77 11.21
C GLY A 58 -33.44 4.93 12.14
N ALA A 59 -33.63 4.69 13.45
CA ALA A 59 -33.89 5.74 14.42
C ALA A 59 -32.67 6.59 14.69
N PHE A 60 -31.49 5.94 14.85
CA PHE A 60 -30.20 6.62 14.97
C PHE A 60 -29.90 7.49 13.74
N LEU A 61 -29.99 6.90 12.54
CA LEU A 61 -29.75 7.62 11.28
C LEU A 61 -30.73 8.80 11.10
N SER A 62 -32.00 8.59 11.39
CA SER A 62 -33.04 9.65 11.30
C SER A 62 -32.75 10.81 12.25
N ASN A 63 -32.25 10.53 13.47
CA ASN A 63 -31.82 11.54 14.41
C ASN A 63 -30.64 12.37 13.86
N VAL A 64 -29.57 11.71 13.42
CA VAL A 64 -28.38 12.40 12.88
C VAL A 64 -28.74 13.22 11.64
N ARG A 65 -29.55 12.68 10.72
CA ARG A 65 -30.08 13.39 9.54
C ARG A 65 -30.92 14.64 9.92
N THR A 66 -31.74 14.53 10.98
CA THR A 66 -32.51 15.67 11.49
C THR A 66 -31.60 16.77 12.03
N LEU A 67 -30.52 16.39 12.72
CA LEU A 67 -29.55 17.36 13.27
C LEU A 67 -28.81 18.10 12.14
N VAL A 68 -28.25 17.40 11.15
CA VAL A 68 -27.54 18.04 10.03
C VAL A 68 -28.47 18.91 9.19
N LYS A 69 -29.72 18.48 8.92
CA LYS A 69 -30.74 19.27 8.23
C LYS A 69 -31.12 20.56 8.97
N ARG A 70 -31.03 20.54 10.30
CA ARG A 70 -31.26 21.70 11.15
C ARG A 70 -30.01 22.54 11.40
N ARG A 71 -28.90 22.23 10.71
CA ARG A 71 -27.60 22.89 10.86
C ARG A 71 -27.02 22.78 12.28
N LYS A 72 -27.34 21.69 13.00
CA LYS A 72 -26.83 21.35 14.33
C LYS A 72 -25.66 20.39 14.18
N TYR A 73 -24.61 20.83 13.48
CA TYR A 73 -23.50 19.99 13.04
C TYR A 73 -22.66 19.48 14.23
N GLU A 74 -22.44 20.30 15.27
CA GLU A 74 -21.76 19.87 16.50
C GLU A 74 -22.54 18.74 17.19
N GLU A 75 -23.87 18.92 17.38
CA GLU A 75 -24.72 17.90 17.99
C GLU A 75 -24.75 16.60 17.17
N ALA A 76 -24.73 16.70 15.84
CA ALA A 76 -24.65 15.54 14.94
C ALA A 76 -23.30 14.80 15.10
N TYR A 77 -22.21 15.54 15.14
CA TYR A 77 -20.87 15.00 15.39
C TYR A 77 -20.78 14.28 16.74
N ASP A 78 -21.23 14.91 17.81
CA ASP A 78 -21.23 14.34 19.15
C ASP A 78 -22.16 13.12 19.26
N THR A 79 -23.30 13.13 18.57
CA THR A 79 -24.22 11.99 18.50
C THR A 79 -23.53 10.78 17.87
N ILE A 80 -22.83 10.94 16.74
CA ILE A 80 -22.05 9.86 16.13
C ILE A 80 -20.92 9.44 17.06
N ARG A 81 -20.16 10.39 17.59
CA ARG A 81 -19.03 10.09 18.49
C ARG A 81 -19.45 9.29 19.73
N SER A 82 -20.64 9.53 20.24
CA SER A 82 -21.15 8.86 21.44
C SER A 82 -21.39 7.37 21.29
N VAL A 83 -21.53 6.87 20.04
CA VAL A 83 -21.73 5.45 19.74
C VAL A 83 -20.46 4.75 19.27
N LEU A 84 -19.35 5.49 19.09
CA LEU A 84 -18.07 4.91 18.70
C LEU A 84 -17.40 4.29 19.91
N LYS A 85 -16.97 3.02 19.76
CA LYS A 85 -16.33 2.26 20.83
C LYS A 85 -14.83 2.54 20.95
N GLY A 86 -14.23 3.26 19.98
CA GLY A 86 -12.79 3.49 19.91
C GLY A 86 -11.96 2.23 19.68
N GLU A 87 -12.59 1.20 19.15
CA GLU A 87 -11.90 -0.01 18.77
C GLU A 87 -10.94 0.28 17.60
N GLU A 88 -9.87 -0.49 17.54
CA GLU A 88 -8.88 -0.47 16.46
C GLU A 88 -9.04 -1.73 15.62
N THR A 89 -8.52 -1.72 14.39
CA THR A 89 -8.39 -2.93 13.57
C THR A 89 -7.39 -3.90 14.18
N ALA A 90 -7.35 -5.14 13.72
CA ALA A 90 -6.23 -6.02 13.93
C ALA A 90 -4.93 -5.36 13.39
N ALA A 91 -3.79 -5.73 13.97
CA ALA A 91 -2.47 -5.21 13.60
C ALA A 91 -1.71 -6.22 12.75
N TYR A 92 -1.08 -5.74 11.67
CA TYR A 92 -0.08 -6.49 10.90
C TYR A 92 1.23 -6.53 11.69
N LEU A 93 1.86 -7.70 11.80
CA LEU A 93 2.93 -7.96 12.75
C LEU A 93 4.26 -8.27 12.07
N SER A 94 5.36 -7.83 12.69
CA SER A 94 6.69 -8.31 12.39
C SER A 94 6.86 -9.75 12.91
N TYR A 95 7.58 -10.59 12.12
CA TYR A 95 8.11 -11.84 12.67
C TYR A 95 9.29 -11.58 13.60
N GLY A 96 10.07 -10.53 13.33
CA GLY A 96 11.37 -10.23 13.92
C GLY A 96 12.50 -10.48 12.92
N TYR A 97 13.64 -10.99 13.39
CA TYR A 97 14.87 -11.02 12.62
C TYR A 97 15.48 -12.43 12.50
N VAL A 98 16.22 -12.63 11.41
CA VAL A 98 17.27 -13.67 11.31
C VAL A 98 18.61 -12.97 11.41
N ASN A 99 19.39 -13.29 12.46
CA ASN A 99 20.72 -12.77 12.68
C ASN A 99 21.76 -13.69 12.06
N VAL A 100 22.72 -13.11 11.34
CA VAL A 100 23.79 -13.81 10.61
C VAL A 100 25.11 -13.18 10.99
N ASP A 101 25.80 -13.78 11.99
CA ASP A 101 27.00 -13.24 12.61
C ASP A 101 28.26 -13.98 12.09
N ILE A 102 29.16 -13.26 11.44
CA ILE A 102 30.49 -13.78 11.09
C ILE A 102 31.36 -13.69 12.33
N ILE A 103 31.92 -14.83 12.77
CA ILE A 103 32.79 -14.89 13.92
C ILE A 103 34.20 -14.53 13.49
N THR A 104 34.67 -13.37 13.94
CA THR A 104 36.03 -12.84 13.64
C THR A 104 36.67 -12.24 14.88
N GLU A 105 38.00 -12.19 14.90
CA GLU A 105 38.77 -11.61 16.02
C GLU A 105 39.11 -10.12 15.81
N ARG A 106 39.23 -9.65 14.55
CA ARG A 106 39.70 -8.30 14.26
C ARG A 106 38.62 -7.39 13.72
N GLY A 107 37.87 -7.81 12.68
CA GLY A 107 36.77 -7.06 12.13
C GLY A 107 37.15 -5.87 11.24
N ASP A 108 38.31 -5.89 10.58
CA ASP A 108 38.73 -4.84 9.63
C ASP A 108 37.98 -4.97 8.31
N VAL A 109 37.03 -4.03 8.08
CA VAL A 109 36.13 -4.01 6.89
C VAL A 109 36.61 -2.96 5.91
N LYS A 110 36.80 -3.37 4.62
CA LYS A 110 37.20 -2.51 3.50
C LYS A 110 36.33 -2.77 2.27
N ASN A 111 36.39 -1.85 1.32
CA ASN A 111 35.77 -1.97 -0.01
C ASN A 111 34.27 -2.33 0.02
N TYR A 112 33.55 -1.75 0.99
CA TYR A 112 32.13 -2.05 1.20
C TYR A 112 31.25 -1.46 0.11
N ARG A 113 30.33 -2.30 -0.42
CA ARG A 113 29.23 -1.89 -1.30
C ARG A 113 28.03 -2.81 -1.07
N ARG A 114 26.84 -2.23 -0.94
CA ARG A 114 25.58 -2.96 -1.00
C ARG A 114 24.67 -2.40 -2.08
N GLU A 115 23.87 -3.26 -2.69
CA GLU A 115 23.02 -2.90 -3.83
C GLU A 115 21.74 -3.75 -3.89
N LEU A 116 20.71 -3.18 -4.51
CA LEU A 116 19.48 -3.85 -4.93
C LEU A 116 19.33 -3.70 -6.43
N GLU A 117 19.41 -4.81 -7.14
CA GLU A 117 19.20 -4.89 -8.60
C GLU A 117 17.71 -5.07 -8.88
N LEU A 118 17.03 -4.00 -9.35
CA LEU A 118 15.58 -4.01 -9.59
C LEU A 118 15.16 -4.98 -10.70
N GLU A 119 16.00 -5.18 -11.71
CA GLU A 119 15.74 -6.10 -12.83
C GLU A 119 15.75 -7.58 -12.42
N ARG A 120 16.32 -7.88 -11.25
CA ARG A 120 16.48 -9.25 -10.73
C ARG A 120 15.77 -9.46 -9.39
N ALA A 121 15.37 -8.39 -8.71
CA ALA A 121 14.88 -8.38 -7.34
C ALA A 121 15.84 -9.10 -6.35
N VAL A 122 17.14 -8.81 -6.48
CA VAL A 122 18.22 -9.42 -5.69
C VAL A 122 19.02 -8.33 -4.99
N THR A 123 19.26 -8.51 -3.69
CA THR A 123 20.21 -7.70 -2.93
C THR A 123 21.59 -8.36 -2.93
N THR A 124 22.63 -7.55 -3.02
CA THR A 124 24.04 -8.02 -2.91
C THR A 124 24.83 -7.08 -2.02
N THR A 125 25.64 -7.63 -1.11
CA THR A 125 26.58 -6.89 -0.27
C THR A 125 27.98 -7.48 -0.47
N ARG A 126 28.94 -6.65 -0.86
CA ARG A 126 30.35 -7.04 -1.08
C ARG A 126 31.25 -6.23 -0.17
N PHE A 127 32.23 -6.89 0.42
CA PHE A 127 33.23 -6.26 1.27
C PHE A 127 34.44 -7.19 1.45
N GLU A 128 35.52 -6.61 1.93
CA GLU A 128 36.69 -7.34 2.43
C GLU A 128 36.66 -7.34 3.96
N LEU A 129 36.80 -8.49 4.60
CA LEU A 129 36.89 -8.65 6.04
C LEU A 129 38.20 -9.37 6.40
N ASP A 130 39.12 -8.67 7.07
CA ASP A 130 40.41 -9.21 7.49
C ASP A 130 41.20 -9.84 6.33
N GLY A 131 41.14 -9.25 5.13
CA GLY A 131 41.79 -9.76 3.91
C GLY A 131 41.08 -10.98 3.30
N ASN A 132 39.81 -11.17 3.56
CA ASN A 132 38.92 -12.16 2.98
C ASN A 132 37.81 -11.48 2.23
N GLU A 133 37.68 -11.69 0.93
CA GLU A 133 36.57 -11.16 0.15
C GLU A 133 35.29 -11.93 0.47
N ILE A 134 34.24 -11.20 0.79
CA ILE A 134 32.93 -11.75 1.15
C ILE A 134 31.86 -11.13 0.29
N GLU A 135 30.99 -11.98 -0.25
CA GLU A 135 29.75 -11.60 -0.93
C GLU A 135 28.57 -12.25 -0.20
N LYS A 136 27.58 -11.43 0.13
CA LYS A 136 26.27 -11.86 0.62
C LYS A 136 25.23 -11.49 -0.42
N SER A 137 24.31 -12.40 -0.77
CA SER A 137 23.21 -12.11 -1.69
C SER A 137 21.91 -12.69 -1.17
N ALA A 138 20.80 -11.97 -1.37
CA ALA A 138 19.49 -12.42 -0.92
C ALA A 138 18.38 -12.08 -1.91
N PHE A 139 17.38 -12.97 -1.99
CA PHE A 139 16.14 -12.76 -2.72
C PHE A 139 15.00 -13.56 -2.06
N VAL A 140 13.76 -13.16 -2.37
CA VAL A 140 12.55 -13.93 -2.01
C VAL A 140 12.02 -14.57 -3.27
N SER A 141 12.09 -15.90 -3.37
CA SER A 141 11.71 -16.61 -4.60
C SER A 141 10.21 -16.51 -4.86
N LEU A 142 9.83 -15.99 -6.05
CA LEU A 142 8.47 -16.03 -6.53
C LEU A 142 8.04 -17.45 -6.94
N ALA A 143 9.00 -18.27 -7.35
CA ALA A 143 8.75 -19.65 -7.81
C ALA A 143 8.65 -20.66 -6.68
N ASP A 144 9.45 -20.48 -5.62
CA ASP A 144 9.67 -21.49 -4.58
C ASP A 144 9.17 -21.08 -3.20
N ASP A 145 8.70 -19.82 -3.05
CA ASP A 145 8.10 -19.28 -1.83
C ASP A 145 8.97 -19.42 -0.57
N VAL A 146 10.24 -19.10 -0.74
CA VAL A 146 11.28 -19.09 0.30
C VAL A 146 12.12 -17.83 0.21
N ILE A 147 12.77 -17.45 1.32
CA ILE A 147 13.88 -16.49 1.32
C ILE A 147 15.17 -17.27 1.18
N VAL A 148 16.02 -16.88 0.23
CA VAL A 148 17.36 -17.44 0.02
C VAL A 148 18.38 -16.37 0.38
N TYR A 149 19.31 -16.71 1.26
CA TYR A 149 20.42 -15.85 1.68
C TYR A 149 21.75 -16.61 1.54
N ARG A 150 22.58 -16.23 0.56
CA ARG A 150 23.89 -16.87 0.30
C ARG A 150 25.01 -16.07 0.91
N ILE A 151 26.01 -16.77 1.41
CA ILE A 151 27.31 -16.21 1.80
C ILE A 151 28.40 -16.94 1.04
N LYS A 152 29.23 -16.17 0.33
CA LYS A 152 30.42 -16.66 -0.39
C LYS A 152 31.64 -15.89 0.10
N SER A 153 32.75 -16.60 0.33
CA SER A 153 34.01 -16.05 0.80
C SER A 153 35.20 -16.74 0.16
N THR A 154 36.32 -16.04 0.03
CA THR A 154 37.57 -16.62 -0.55
C THR A 154 38.27 -17.55 0.41
N LYS A 155 38.10 -17.39 1.71
CA LYS A 155 38.64 -18.26 2.77
C LYS A 155 37.49 -18.75 3.65
N SER A 156 37.67 -19.93 4.26
CA SER A 156 36.65 -20.47 5.20
C SER A 156 36.37 -19.49 6.34
N ILE A 157 35.11 -19.28 6.59
CA ILE A 157 34.58 -18.44 7.68
C ILE A 157 33.70 -19.26 8.60
N SER A 158 33.52 -18.76 9.83
CA SER A 158 32.58 -19.30 10.80
C SER A 158 31.41 -18.33 10.95
N VAL A 159 30.20 -18.81 10.70
CA VAL A 159 28.97 -18.00 10.75
C VAL A 159 28.01 -18.61 11.75
N ARG A 160 27.50 -17.79 12.66
CA ARG A 160 26.38 -18.14 13.54
C ARG A 160 25.10 -17.60 12.93
N VAL A 161 24.06 -18.46 12.89
CA VAL A 161 22.71 -18.07 12.47
C VAL A 161 21.73 -18.33 13.60
N ALA A 162 20.93 -17.33 13.93
CA ALA A 162 19.93 -17.39 14.98
C ALA A 162 18.62 -16.71 14.54
N SER A 163 17.49 -17.27 14.92
CA SER A 163 16.19 -16.61 14.80
C SER A 163 15.91 -15.77 16.04
N ALA A 164 15.55 -14.52 15.85
CA ALA A 164 15.10 -13.59 16.87
C ALA A 164 13.62 -13.23 16.60
N CYS A 165 12.75 -14.22 16.75
CA CYS A 165 11.30 -14.04 16.62
C CYS A 165 10.78 -13.21 17.80
N GLU A 166 9.96 -12.21 17.52
CA GLU A 166 9.41 -11.28 18.52
C GLU A 166 8.03 -11.71 19.05
N LEU A 167 7.38 -12.65 18.37
CA LEU A 167 6.08 -13.21 18.77
C LEU A 167 6.25 -14.33 19.80
N GLN A 168 5.19 -14.71 20.49
CA GLN A 168 5.23 -15.86 21.40
C GLN A 168 5.62 -17.13 20.63
N HIS A 169 6.73 -17.78 21.03
CA HIS A 169 7.26 -18.93 20.29
C HIS A 169 8.05 -19.91 21.17
N SER A 170 8.32 -21.07 20.58
CA SER A 170 9.36 -22.01 20.98
C SER A 170 10.35 -22.20 19.85
N ILE A 171 11.64 -22.42 20.17
CA ILE A 171 12.71 -22.59 19.19
C ILE A 171 13.47 -23.89 19.44
N THR A 172 13.78 -24.60 18.37
CA THR A 172 14.69 -25.76 18.38
C THR A 172 15.68 -25.65 17.24
N ALA A 173 16.93 -26.07 17.48
CA ALA A 173 17.96 -26.18 16.45
C ALA A 173 18.54 -27.60 16.46
N LYS A 174 18.13 -28.41 15.50
CA LYS A 174 18.51 -29.83 15.39
C LYS A 174 18.82 -30.17 13.95
N ASP A 175 19.85 -31.02 13.76
CA ASP A 175 20.24 -31.54 12.43
C ASP A 175 20.46 -30.44 11.39
N GLY A 176 21.05 -29.30 11.80
CA GLY A 176 21.32 -28.15 10.93
C GLY A 176 20.09 -27.32 10.54
N VAL A 177 18.96 -27.54 11.19
CA VAL A 177 17.72 -26.80 10.95
C VAL A 177 17.28 -26.09 12.23
N ILE A 178 17.04 -24.78 12.13
CA ILE A 178 16.32 -24.03 13.15
C ILE A 178 14.83 -24.13 12.82
N THR A 179 14.02 -24.50 13.81
CA THR A 179 12.55 -24.51 13.71
C THR A 179 11.98 -23.63 14.81
N VAL A 180 11.10 -22.73 14.43
CA VAL A 180 10.34 -21.87 15.35
C VAL A 180 8.86 -22.19 15.17
N ASP A 181 8.20 -22.61 16.24
CA ASP A 181 6.74 -22.73 16.33
C ASP A 181 6.22 -21.61 17.22
N GLY A 182 5.31 -20.80 16.70
CA GLY A 182 4.78 -19.64 17.41
C GLY A 182 3.33 -19.36 17.12
N ARG A 183 2.86 -18.25 17.68
CA ARG A 183 1.52 -17.72 17.48
C ARG A 183 1.47 -16.20 17.52
N CYS A 184 0.52 -15.62 16.79
CA CYS A 184 0.21 -14.20 16.86
C CYS A 184 -0.63 -13.87 18.11
N PRO A 185 -0.56 -12.64 18.65
CA PRO A 185 -1.47 -12.21 19.71
C PRO A 185 -2.92 -12.10 19.20
N THR A 186 -3.88 -12.34 20.08
CA THR A 186 -5.31 -12.12 19.83
C THR A 186 -5.73 -10.67 20.04
N SER A 187 -4.92 -9.91 20.76
CA SER A 187 -5.14 -8.47 21.02
C SER A 187 -3.81 -7.76 21.17
N VAL A 188 -3.79 -6.53 20.73
CA VAL A 188 -2.61 -5.64 20.80
C VAL A 188 -3.07 -4.26 21.25
N SER A 189 -2.60 -3.80 22.40
CA SER A 189 -2.97 -2.51 22.97
C SER A 189 -1.87 -1.46 22.81
N VAL A 190 -2.18 -0.34 22.16
CA VAL A 190 -1.25 0.81 22.04
C VAL A 190 -1.05 1.55 23.37
N TYR A 191 -2.03 1.51 24.27
CA TYR A 191 -1.98 2.30 25.50
C TYR A 191 -1.00 1.78 26.53
N ASN A 192 -0.81 0.46 26.59
CA ASN A 192 0.06 -0.20 27.56
C ASN A 192 1.08 -1.16 26.94
N HIS A 193 1.17 -1.22 25.61
CA HIS A 193 2.03 -2.13 24.84
C HIS A 193 1.84 -3.61 25.22
N LEU A 194 0.62 -3.98 25.61
CA LEU A 194 0.29 -5.33 26.00
C LEU A 194 -0.11 -6.17 24.80
N LEU A 195 0.51 -7.35 24.67
CA LEU A 195 0.16 -8.41 23.73
C LEU A 195 -0.56 -9.51 24.49
N GLU A 196 -1.81 -9.77 24.13
CA GLU A 196 -2.58 -10.87 24.71
C GLU A 196 -2.60 -12.06 23.75
N TYR A 197 -2.49 -13.25 24.27
CA TYR A 197 -2.46 -14.50 23.51
C TYR A 197 -3.51 -15.47 24.01
N ASP A 198 -4.21 -16.12 23.08
CA ASP A 198 -5.13 -17.23 23.35
C ASP A 198 -4.76 -18.40 22.45
N GLU A 199 -4.59 -19.58 23.06
CA GLU A 199 -4.16 -20.78 22.34
C GLU A 199 -5.23 -21.36 21.40
N HIS A 200 -6.49 -20.96 21.57
CA HIS A 200 -7.63 -21.44 20.79
C HIS A 200 -8.03 -20.50 19.65
N GLU A 201 -7.61 -19.24 19.69
CA GLU A 201 -8.03 -18.20 18.71
C GLU A 201 -6.88 -17.61 17.90
N SER A 202 -5.63 -17.65 18.42
CA SER A 202 -4.44 -17.08 17.79
C SER A 202 -4.13 -17.70 16.42
N ILE A 203 -3.56 -16.94 15.51
CA ILE A 203 -2.96 -17.48 14.26
C ILE A 203 -1.66 -18.19 14.63
N PRO A 204 -1.55 -19.54 14.49
CA PRO A 204 -0.30 -20.24 14.70
C PRO A 204 0.59 -20.16 13.47
N PHE A 205 1.91 -20.24 13.65
CA PHE A 205 2.86 -20.28 12.54
C PHE A 205 4.03 -21.22 12.82
N ARG A 206 4.72 -21.59 11.73
CA ARG A 206 6.03 -22.26 11.76
C ARG A 206 6.98 -21.56 10.81
N SER A 207 8.19 -21.26 11.28
CA SER A 207 9.31 -20.93 10.42
C SER A 207 10.43 -21.96 10.54
N MET A 208 11.17 -22.15 9.45
CA MET A 208 12.30 -23.06 9.40
C MET A 208 13.45 -22.45 8.61
N ILE A 209 14.68 -22.62 9.11
CA ILE A 209 15.91 -22.17 8.45
C ILE A 209 16.84 -23.37 8.30
N ARG A 210 17.35 -23.62 7.08
CA ARG A 210 18.34 -24.66 6.80
C ARG A 210 19.57 -24.08 6.09
N ALA A 211 20.77 -24.49 6.53
CA ALA A 211 22.00 -24.24 5.82
C ALA A 211 22.25 -25.34 4.77
N VAL A 212 22.57 -24.92 3.54
CA VAL A 212 22.82 -25.81 2.40
C VAL A 212 24.17 -25.41 1.76
N PRO A 213 25.11 -26.33 1.49
CA PRO A 213 26.31 -26.02 0.74
C PRO A 213 25.98 -25.60 -0.70
N VAL A 214 26.70 -24.60 -1.22
CA VAL A 214 26.62 -24.19 -2.62
C VAL A 214 27.83 -24.72 -3.38
N SER A 215 29.04 -24.59 -2.78
CA SER A 215 30.25 -25.23 -3.28
C SER A 215 31.16 -25.60 -2.10
N GLY A 216 31.86 -26.75 -2.22
CA GLY A 216 32.67 -27.29 -1.15
C GLY A 216 31.86 -27.87 0.02
N ASP A 217 32.56 -28.32 1.04
CA ASP A 217 31.94 -28.89 2.25
C ASP A 217 31.63 -27.79 3.27
N ILE A 218 30.56 -27.98 4.02
CA ILE A 218 30.21 -27.19 5.20
C ILE A 218 30.09 -28.09 6.42
N THR A 219 30.46 -27.53 7.57
CA THR A 219 30.20 -28.18 8.87
C THR A 219 29.17 -27.38 9.63
N VAL A 220 28.11 -28.03 10.12
CA VAL A 220 27.02 -27.40 10.85
C VAL A 220 26.91 -27.95 12.26
N TYR A 221 26.90 -27.07 13.23
CA TYR A 221 26.69 -27.40 14.64
C TYR A 221 25.33 -26.85 15.09
N GLY A 222 24.56 -27.66 15.85
CA GLY A 222 23.27 -27.26 16.43
C GLY A 222 23.38 -26.83 17.89
N GLY A 223 22.31 -26.19 18.38
CA GLY A 223 22.14 -25.70 19.76
C GLY A 223 20.90 -24.82 19.85
N SER A 224 20.99 -23.65 20.47
CA SER A 224 19.97 -22.58 20.40
C SER A 224 20.05 -21.78 19.08
N SER A 225 21.11 -22.03 18.31
CA SER A 225 21.40 -21.46 16.99
C SER A 225 22.18 -22.49 16.18
N ILE A 226 22.36 -22.28 14.89
CA ILE A 226 23.29 -23.08 14.09
C ILE A 226 24.60 -22.30 13.87
N ARG A 227 25.71 -23.02 13.86
CA ARG A 227 27.04 -22.50 13.49
C ARG A 227 27.51 -23.24 12.24
N ILE A 228 27.90 -22.50 11.24
CA ILE A 228 28.32 -23.01 9.93
C ILE A 228 29.77 -22.63 9.72
N ILE A 229 30.59 -23.57 9.25
CA ILE A 229 31.98 -23.33 8.82
C ILE A 229 32.08 -23.75 7.37
N GLY A 230 32.52 -22.83 6.50
CA GLY A 230 32.62 -23.07 5.06
C GLY A 230 33.02 -21.83 4.28
N THR A 231 33.03 -21.94 2.96
CA THR A 231 33.37 -20.84 2.05
C THR A 231 32.19 -20.37 1.20
N ASP A 232 31.25 -21.26 0.90
CA ASP A 232 30.10 -20.94 0.03
C ASP A 232 28.88 -21.79 0.40
N PHE A 233 27.89 -21.16 0.98
CA PHE A 233 26.65 -21.79 1.43
C PHE A 233 25.48 -20.83 1.35
N MET A 234 24.26 -21.38 1.33
CA MET A 234 23.03 -20.60 1.41
C MET A 234 22.23 -21.01 2.64
N LEU A 235 21.45 -20.06 3.13
CA LEU A 235 20.38 -20.25 4.11
C LEU A 235 19.08 -20.20 3.33
N VAL A 236 18.23 -21.20 3.52
CA VAL A 236 16.87 -21.23 2.97
C VAL A 236 15.90 -21.07 4.13
N PHE A 237 15.05 -20.05 4.07
CA PHE A 237 14.05 -19.76 5.10
C PHE A 237 12.65 -19.94 4.52
N SER A 238 11.82 -20.67 5.25
CA SER A 238 10.38 -20.84 4.97
C SER A 238 9.56 -20.44 6.19
N LEU A 239 8.41 -19.80 5.96
CA LEU A 239 7.45 -19.42 7.00
C LEU A 239 6.03 -19.64 6.48
N LYS A 240 5.20 -20.31 7.26
CA LYS A 240 3.78 -20.58 6.98
C LYS A 240 2.94 -20.37 8.23
N THR A 241 1.71 -19.91 8.04
CA THR A 241 0.74 -19.69 9.12
C THR A 241 -0.50 -20.59 8.98
N GLY A 242 -1.25 -20.74 10.07
CA GLY A 242 -2.53 -21.43 10.06
C GLY A 242 -3.71 -20.62 9.51
N PHE A 243 -3.49 -19.37 9.05
CA PHE A 243 -4.57 -18.55 8.48
C PHE A 243 -5.17 -19.21 7.24
N ASN A 244 -6.51 -19.36 7.20
CA ASN A 244 -7.23 -20.04 6.12
C ASN A 244 -8.45 -19.25 5.61
N GLY A 245 -8.54 -17.97 5.93
CA GLY A 245 -9.64 -17.11 5.52
C GLY A 245 -10.12 -16.22 6.66
N TYR A 246 -10.77 -15.11 6.30
CA TYR A 246 -11.20 -14.07 7.23
C TYR A 246 -12.28 -14.54 8.22
N ASP A 247 -13.01 -15.60 7.90
CA ASP A 247 -14.11 -16.18 8.66
C ASP A 247 -13.77 -17.51 9.32
N LYS A 248 -12.54 -18.02 9.15
CA LYS A 248 -12.10 -19.33 9.66
C LYS A 248 -11.28 -19.18 10.94
N LYS A 249 -11.55 -20.04 11.91
CA LYS A 249 -10.75 -20.13 13.13
C LYS A 249 -9.40 -20.78 12.83
N PRO A 250 -8.26 -20.08 13.02
CA PRO A 250 -6.95 -20.58 12.59
C PRO A 250 -6.50 -21.89 13.25
N ILE A 251 -7.01 -22.21 14.45
CA ILE A 251 -6.64 -23.42 15.19
C ILE A 251 -7.44 -24.65 14.74
N THR A 252 -8.73 -24.50 14.51
CA THR A 252 -9.64 -25.64 14.23
C THR A 252 -9.98 -25.80 12.75
N GLU A 253 -9.86 -24.72 11.98
CA GLU A 253 -10.17 -24.67 10.54
C GLU A 253 -8.97 -24.18 9.72
N GLY A 254 -7.79 -24.10 10.34
CA GLY A 254 -6.56 -23.58 9.73
C GLY A 254 -5.94 -24.51 8.69
N LYS A 255 -4.95 -23.98 7.98
CA LYS A 255 -4.11 -24.74 7.04
C LYS A 255 -3.17 -25.69 7.76
N GLU A 256 -2.70 -26.73 7.08
CA GLU A 256 -1.65 -27.65 7.53
C GLU A 256 -0.25 -26.99 7.45
N TYR A 257 -0.12 -25.81 8.01
CA TYR A 257 1.04 -24.91 7.88
C TYR A 257 2.38 -25.55 8.27
N LYS A 258 2.38 -26.51 9.22
CA LYS A 258 3.61 -27.19 9.65
C LYS A 258 4.18 -28.09 8.55
N ASN A 259 3.33 -28.85 7.89
CA ASN A 259 3.70 -29.72 6.80
C ASN A 259 4.02 -28.91 5.54
N GLU A 260 3.25 -27.85 5.27
CA GLU A 260 3.51 -26.93 4.15
C GLU A 260 4.87 -26.23 4.30
N CYS A 261 5.23 -25.75 5.51
CA CYS A 261 6.51 -25.12 5.77
C CYS A 261 7.68 -26.10 5.54
N LEU A 262 7.59 -27.32 6.06
CA LEU A 262 8.61 -28.33 5.87
C LEU A 262 8.75 -28.79 4.41
N SER A 263 7.63 -28.97 3.71
CA SER A 263 7.60 -29.36 2.30
C SER A 263 8.22 -28.27 1.42
N CYS A 264 7.86 -27.01 1.66
CA CYS A 264 8.41 -25.87 0.96
C CYS A 264 9.94 -25.77 1.13
N LEU A 265 10.41 -25.85 2.39
CA LEU A 265 11.84 -25.86 2.71
C LEU A 265 12.58 -27.02 2.00
N ASN A 266 12.05 -28.25 2.10
CA ASN A 266 12.69 -29.43 1.49
C ASN A 266 12.75 -29.33 -0.03
N SER A 267 11.67 -28.86 -0.66
CA SER A 267 11.61 -28.67 -2.11
C SER A 267 12.64 -27.64 -2.58
N ALA A 268 12.74 -26.49 -1.92
CA ALA A 268 13.73 -25.48 -2.25
C ALA A 268 15.18 -25.96 -2.02
N CYS A 269 15.43 -26.66 -0.91
CA CYS A 269 16.76 -27.21 -0.61
C CYS A 269 17.22 -28.34 -1.58
N ALA A 270 16.35 -28.85 -2.42
CA ALA A 270 16.72 -29.82 -3.46
C ALA A 270 17.34 -29.18 -4.69
N PHE A 271 17.21 -27.86 -4.86
CA PHE A 271 17.82 -27.09 -5.94
C PHE A 271 19.16 -26.49 -5.50
N SER A 272 20.07 -26.32 -6.44
CA SER A 272 21.26 -25.49 -6.27
C SER A 272 20.86 -24.02 -6.14
N TYR A 273 21.77 -23.20 -5.59
CA TYR A 273 21.58 -21.74 -5.54
C TYR A 273 21.30 -21.15 -6.93
N GLN A 274 22.04 -21.62 -7.94
CA GLN A 274 21.88 -21.10 -9.31
C GLN A 274 20.51 -21.44 -9.90
N GLU A 275 20.01 -22.66 -9.68
CA GLU A 275 18.67 -23.05 -10.11
C GLU A 275 17.58 -22.25 -9.41
N LEU A 276 17.68 -22.02 -8.10
CA LEU A 276 16.73 -21.19 -7.34
C LEU A 276 16.72 -19.74 -7.86
N LEU A 277 17.90 -19.18 -8.13
CA LEU A 277 18.03 -17.83 -8.66
C LEU A 277 17.41 -17.72 -10.07
N GLU A 278 17.73 -18.65 -10.98
CA GLU A 278 17.17 -18.68 -12.34
C GLU A 278 15.63 -18.84 -12.35
N ARG A 279 15.10 -19.67 -11.44
CA ARG A 279 13.66 -19.86 -11.26
C ARG A 279 12.99 -18.57 -10.77
N HIS A 280 13.59 -17.91 -9.77
CA HIS A 280 13.13 -16.63 -9.26
C HIS A 280 13.13 -15.56 -10.35
N GLU A 281 14.28 -15.36 -11.02
CA GLU A 281 14.41 -14.35 -12.08
C GLU A 281 13.44 -14.58 -13.24
N LYS A 282 13.25 -15.83 -13.64
CA LYS A 282 12.30 -16.19 -14.71
C LYS A 282 10.87 -15.80 -14.37
N GLU A 283 10.43 -16.07 -13.13
CA GLU A 283 9.07 -15.67 -12.71
C GLU A 283 8.96 -14.16 -12.54
N TYR A 284 9.94 -13.51 -11.92
CA TYR A 284 9.94 -12.07 -11.70
C TYR A 284 9.95 -11.26 -13.01
N LYS A 285 10.77 -11.64 -13.97
CA LYS A 285 10.91 -10.97 -15.27
C LYS A 285 9.64 -11.06 -16.13
N LYS A 286 8.77 -12.04 -15.92
CA LYS A 286 7.44 -12.08 -16.59
C LYS A 286 6.62 -10.82 -16.34
N TYR A 287 6.86 -10.15 -15.21
CA TYR A 287 6.18 -8.93 -14.81
C TYR A 287 7.06 -7.69 -15.05
N PHE A 288 8.29 -7.72 -14.56
CA PHE A 288 9.15 -6.54 -14.59
C PHE A 288 9.54 -6.09 -15.99
N ASP A 289 9.70 -7.00 -16.94
CA ASP A 289 10.12 -6.68 -18.31
C ASP A 289 8.99 -6.16 -19.21
N ARG A 290 7.73 -6.13 -18.72
CA ARG A 290 6.57 -5.70 -19.53
C ARG A 290 6.56 -4.21 -19.87
N VAL A 291 7.08 -3.38 -18.98
CA VAL A 291 7.09 -1.93 -19.14
C VAL A 291 8.48 -1.38 -18.91
N SER A 292 8.86 -0.40 -19.70
CA SER A 292 10.09 0.38 -19.47
C SER A 292 9.83 1.86 -19.67
N PHE A 293 10.42 2.68 -18.80
CA PHE A 293 10.44 4.12 -18.88
C PHE A 293 11.88 4.62 -18.77
N THR A 294 12.28 5.52 -19.65
CA THR A 294 13.62 6.10 -19.64
C THR A 294 13.56 7.59 -19.99
N LEU A 295 14.35 8.37 -19.29
CA LEU A 295 14.58 9.79 -19.58
C LEU A 295 16.04 9.99 -19.97
N GLU A 296 16.30 10.86 -20.93
CA GLU A 296 17.65 11.33 -21.20
C GLU A 296 18.14 12.25 -20.08
N GLY A 297 19.42 12.26 -19.80
CA GLY A 297 20.03 13.04 -18.75
C GLY A 297 21.39 12.52 -18.34
N GLU A 298 22.09 13.28 -17.52
CA GLU A 298 23.38 12.91 -16.95
C GLU A 298 23.28 11.64 -16.10
N ASP A 299 24.27 10.76 -16.22
CA ASP A 299 24.39 9.55 -15.42
C ASP A 299 25.37 9.79 -14.26
N PHE A 300 24.83 9.86 -13.05
CA PHE A 300 25.60 10.10 -11.85
C PHE A 300 25.99 8.76 -11.19
N ASP A 301 27.29 8.42 -11.23
CA ASP A 301 27.84 7.27 -10.51
C ASP A 301 28.02 7.60 -9.01
N GLU A 302 26.90 7.86 -8.34
CA GLU A 302 26.84 8.22 -6.93
C GLU A 302 25.89 7.27 -6.19
N PRO A 303 26.12 7.03 -4.88
CA PRO A 303 25.18 6.28 -4.04
C PRO A 303 23.78 6.86 -4.08
N THR A 304 22.76 6.02 -3.95
CA THR A 304 21.37 6.42 -4.05
C THR A 304 20.97 7.47 -3.00
N ASP A 305 21.44 7.33 -1.76
CA ASP A 305 21.21 8.30 -0.69
C ASP A 305 21.83 9.68 -1.00
N GLU A 306 23.01 9.72 -1.61
CA GLU A 306 23.65 10.98 -2.05
C GLU A 306 22.89 11.61 -3.22
N ARG A 307 22.39 10.81 -4.17
CA ARG A 307 21.57 11.29 -5.29
C ARG A 307 20.25 11.89 -4.81
N ILE A 308 19.54 11.21 -3.90
CA ILE A 308 18.29 11.70 -3.29
C ILE A 308 18.55 13.04 -2.60
N LYS A 309 19.61 13.15 -1.79
CA LYS A 309 19.97 14.39 -1.10
C LYS A 309 20.20 15.54 -2.08
N LYS A 310 20.98 15.32 -3.14
CA LYS A 310 21.27 16.35 -4.15
C LYS A 310 20.02 16.74 -4.97
N ALA A 311 19.13 15.78 -5.27
CA ALA A 311 17.85 16.06 -5.90
C ALA A 311 16.93 16.89 -4.97
N ALA A 312 16.94 16.61 -3.66
CA ALA A 312 16.24 17.42 -2.65
C ALA A 312 16.79 18.87 -2.57
N GLU A 313 18.07 19.06 -2.84
CA GLU A 313 18.75 20.36 -2.91
C GLU A 313 18.53 21.07 -4.27
N GLY A 314 17.83 20.44 -5.23
CA GLY A 314 17.43 21.03 -6.51
C GLY A 314 18.24 20.56 -7.73
N ARG A 315 19.11 19.52 -7.60
CA ARG A 315 19.77 18.93 -8.77
C ARG A 315 18.75 18.20 -9.63
N VAL A 316 18.76 18.46 -10.92
CA VAL A 316 18.00 17.69 -11.90
C VAL A 316 18.67 16.31 -12.10
N ASP A 317 17.96 15.25 -11.79
CA ASP A 317 18.43 13.89 -11.95
C ASP A 317 17.32 13.02 -12.60
N ASN A 318 17.21 13.09 -13.92
CA ASN A 318 16.22 12.35 -14.69
C ASN A 318 16.38 10.84 -14.57
N LYS A 319 17.62 10.35 -14.36
CA LYS A 319 17.86 8.91 -14.14
C LYS A 319 17.38 8.46 -12.76
N LEU A 320 17.35 9.35 -11.76
CA LEU A 320 16.76 9.05 -10.46
C LEU A 320 15.22 8.96 -10.55
N VAL A 321 14.58 9.80 -11.37
CA VAL A 321 13.13 9.70 -11.64
C VAL A 321 12.80 8.37 -12.34
N THR A 322 13.60 7.97 -13.33
CA THR A 322 13.46 6.65 -13.97
C THR A 322 13.60 5.51 -12.96
N LEU A 323 14.59 5.62 -12.06
CA LEU A 323 14.82 4.63 -11.02
C LEU A 323 13.65 4.55 -10.02
N LEU A 324 13.03 5.68 -9.67
CA LEU A 324 11.85 5.74 -8.81
C LEU A 324 10.65 5.02 -9.44
N PHE A 325 10.42 5.24 -10.75
CA PHE A 325 9.37 4.55 -11.49
C PHE A 325 9.56 3.03 -11.49
N ASP A 326 10.79 2.56 -11.77
CA ASP A 326 11.12 1.15 -11.75
C ASP A 326 11.06 0.56 -10.32
N PHE A 327 11.44 1.34 -9.30
CA PHE A 327 11.33 0.93 -7.89
C PHE A 327 9.86 0.77 -7.48
N SER A 328 8.97 1.66 -7.93
CA SER A 328 7.53 1.52 -7.71
C SER A 328 6.97 0.20 -8.29
N ARG A 329 7.35 -0.15 -9.52
CA ARG A 329 6.96 -1.41 -10.16
C ARG A 329 7.53 -2.63 -9.44
N PHE A 330 8.81 -2.55 -9.03
CA PHE A 330 9.44 -3.55 -8.18
C PHE A 330 8.66 -3.76 -6.88
N LEU A 331 8.30 -2.68 -6.18
CA LEU A 331 7.51 -2.76 -4.94
C LEU A 331 6.12 -3.39 -5.18
N ALA A 332 5.44 -3.05 -6.28
CA ALA A 332 4.15 -3.63 -6.63
C ALA A 332 4.24 -5.15 -6.83
N ILE A 333 5.26 -5.63 -7.53
CA ILE A 333 5.50 -7.08 -7.73
C ILE A 333 5.84 -7.75 -6.41
N CYS A 334 6.75 -7.16 -5.62
CA CYS A 334 7.22 -7.73 -4.37
C CYS A 334 6.18 -7.73 -3.24
N SER A 335 5.19 -6.83 -3.28
CA SER A 335 4.13 -6.76 -2.25
C SER A 335 2.83 -7.48 -2.62
N ASN A 336 2.64 -7.88 -3.89
CA ASN A 336 1.46 -8.61 -4.34
C ASN A 336 1.77 -9.99 -4.93
N GLY A 337 2.76 -10.11 -5.79
CA GLY A 337 3.30 -11.34 -6.43
C GLY A 337 2.44 -12.59 -6.32
N ILE A 338 2.82 -13.51 -5.45
CA ILE A 338 2.07 -14.73 -5.11
C ILE A 338 1.22 -14.57 -3.84
N GLY A 339 1.10 -13.34 -3.30
CA GLY A 339 0.34 -13.02 -2.10
C GLY A 339 -1.16 -13.27 -2.25
N THR A 340 -1.82 -13.43 -1.12
CA THR A 340 -3.28 -13.65 -1.03
C THR A 340 -3.99 -12.49 -0.34
N GLN A 341 -3.22 -11.59 0.28
CA GLN A 341 -3.70 -10.38 0.94
C GLN A 341 -3.28 -9.13 0.16
N PRO A 342 -4.09 -8.06 0.19
CA PRO A 342 -3.72 -6.82 -0.46
C PRO A 342 -2.48 -6.17 0.16
N THR A 343 -1.82 -5.30 -0.60
CA THR A 343 -0.80 -4.38 -0.07
C THR A 343 -1.41 -3.51 1.02
N ASN A 344 -0.88 -3.59 2.25
CA ASN A 344 -1.31 -2.79 3.40
C ASN A 344 -0.61 -1.41 3.41
N LEU A 345 -0.75 -0.61 4.49
CA LEU A 345 -0.12 0.71 4.63
C LEU A 345 1.41 0.70 4.46
N GLN A 346 2.06 -0.43 4.69
CA GLN A 346 3.51 -0.60 4.54
C GLN A 346 3.89 -1.66 3.50
N GLY A 347 3.00 -1.98 2.59
CA GLY A 347 3.21 -3.06 1.61
C GLY A 347 3.07 -4.43 2.24
N ILE A 348 4.20 -5.09 2.44
CA ILE A 348 4.36 -6.29 3.27
C ILE A 348 5.52 -6.13 4.26
N TRP A 349 6.15 -4.93 4.34
CA TRP A 349 7.32 -4.65 5.17
C TRP A 349 6.92 -3.84 6.40
N ASN A 350 7.12 -4.39 7.57
CA ASN A 350 6.85 -3.76 8.86
C ASN A 350 7.80 -4.32 9.91
N GLU A 351 8.51 -3.46 10.66
CA GLU A 351 9.40 -3.93 11.72
C GLU A 351 8.74 -4.00 13.10
N GLU A 352 7.56 -3.38 13.27
CA GLU A 352 6.95 -3.19 14.57
C GLU A 352 5.88 -4.25 14.89
N LEU A 353 5.75 -4.63 16.16
CA LEU A 353 4.60 -5.41 16.68
C LEU A 353 3.36 -4.53 16.88
N LEU A 354 3.56 -3.22 17.00
CA LEU A 354 2.53 -2.21 17.19
C LEU A 354 2.70 -1.08 16.19
N PRO A 355 2.54 -1.35 14.88
CA PRO A 355 2.71 -0.33 13.88
C PRO A 355 1.64 0.75 14.03
N LEU A 356 2.02 1.97 13.71
CA LEU A 356 1.08 3.09 13.65
C LEU A 356 -0.07 2.76 12.69
N TRP A 357 -1.30 3.11 13.07
CA TRP A 357 -2.53 2.73 12.37
C TRP A 357 -2.65 1.22 12.09
N ARG A 358 -2.03 0.37 12.91
CA ARG A 358 -2.07 -1.09 12.82
C ARG A 358 -1.51 -1.67 11.50
N CYS A 359 -0.93 -0.84 10.64
CA CYS A 359 -0.54 -1.23 9.29
C CYS A 359 -1.69 -1.91 8.52
N ASN A 360 -2.91 -1.37 8.68
CA ASN A 360 -4.16 -1.94 8.19
C ASN A 360 -4.43 -1.61 6.70
N TYR A 361 -5.63 -1.93 6.24
CA TYR A 361 -6.14 -1.52 4.93
C TYR A 361 -7.04 -0.28 5.13
N THR A 362 -6.45 0.90 5.05
CA THR A 362 -7.20 2.18 5.10
C THR A 362 -7.73 2.48 3.71
N ILE A 363 -9.05 2.59 3.58
CA ILE A 363 -9.75 2.64 2.28
C ILE A 363 -10.32 4.02 1.93
N ASN A 364 -9.87 5.07 2.57
CA ASN A 364 -10.26 6.45 2.21
C ASN A 364 -9.26 7.14 1.26
N ILE A 365 -8.13 6.49 0.93
CA ILE A 365 -7.12 6.85 -0.08
C ILE A 365 -6.03 5.78 -0.20
N ASN A 366 -5.51 5.26 0.93
CA ASN A 366 -4.26 4.51 1.00
C ASN A 366 -4.31 3.22 0.17
N THR A 367 -5.26 2.35 0.47
CA THR A 367 -5.45 1.08 -0.27
C THR A 367 -5.68 1.34 -1.75
N GLN A 368 -6.43 2.36 -2.12
CA GLN A 368 -6.69 2.69 -3.51
C GLN A 368 -5.41 3.12 -4.23
N MET A 369 -4.63 4.01 -3.63
CA MET A 369 -3.38 4.51 -4.23
C MET A 369 -2.34 3.40 -4.42
N ASN A 370 -2.33 2.37 -3.57
CA ASN A 370 -1.45 1.22 -3.72
C ASN A 370 -1.61 0.49 -5.08
N TYR A 371 -2.73 0.69 -5.76
CA TYR A 371 -3.05 0.02 -7.02
C TYR A 371 -3.14 0.96 -8.24
N TRP A 372 -2.91 2.26 -8.09
CA TRP A 372 -3.07 3.22 -9.21
C TRP A 372 -2.14 2.96 -10.40
N THR A 373 -0.97 2.33 -10.18
CA THR A 373 -0.01 2.04 -11.25
C THR A 373 -0.20 0.66 -11.90
N VAL A 374 -0.88 -0.25 -11.22
CA VAL A 374 -0.83 -1.69 -11.51
C VAL A 374 -1.34 -2.00 -12.92
N ASN A 375 -2.52 -1.48 -13.30
CA ASN A 375 -3.09 -1.73 -14.63
C ASN A 375 -2.27 -1.06 -15.74
N ALA A 376 -1.93 0.21 -15.57
CA ALA A 376 -1.16 0.95 -16.57
C ALA A 376 0.26 0.39 -16.77
N CYS A 377 0.85 -0.20 -15.73
CA CYS A 377 2.15 -0.89 -15.80
C CYS A 377 2.05 -2.36 -16.28
N ASP A 378 0.93 -2.78 -16.87
CA ASP A 378 0.72 -4.16 -17.36
C ASP A 378 0.93 -5.24 -16.27
N LEU A 379 0.43 -4.96 -15.05
CA LEU A 379 0.52 -5.84 -13.87
C LEU A 379 -0.87 -6.20 -13.32
N PRO A 380 -1.89 -6.52 -14.16
CA PRO A 380 -3.27 -6.71 -13.72
C PRO A 380 -3.42 -7.86 -12.69
N GLU A 381 -2.52 -8.84 -12.71
CA GLU A 381 -2.50 -9.97 -11.77
C GLU A 381 -2.30 -9.53 -10.32
N MET A 382 -1.58 -8.40 -10.12
CA MET A 382 -1.29 -7.85 -8.78
C MET A 382 -2.55 -7.32 -8.07
N HIS A 383 -3.65 -7.11 -8.80
CA HIS A 383 -4.95 -6.74 -8.23
C HIS A 383 -5.70 -7.91 -7.57
N ALA A 384 -5.35 -9.16 -7.85
CA ALA A 384 -6.14 -10.31 -7.41
C ALA A 384 -6.43 -10.33 -5.89
N PRO A 385 -5.48 -10.01 -4.99
CA PRO A 385 -5.74 -9.96 -3.56
C PRO A 385 -6.75 -8.86 -3.17
N LEU A 386 -6.71 -7.70 -3.83
CA LEU A 386 -7.66 -6.61 -3.60
C LEU A 386 -9.08 -7.01 -4.02
N PHE A 387 -9.26 -7.63 -5.18
CA PHE A 387 -10.57 -8.11 -5.63
C PHE A 387 -11.15 -9.18 -4.70
N LYS A 388 -10.29 -10.04 -4.16
CA LYS A 388 -10.69 -10.99 -3.13
C LYS A 388 -11.20 -10.27 -1.88
N MET A 389 -10.48 -9.27 -1.37
CA MET A 389 -10.89 -8.47 -0.21
C MET A 389 -12.24 -7.77 -0.46
N ILE A 390 -12.45 -7.20 -1.63
CA ILE A 390 -13.70 -6.53 -1.99
C ILE A 390 -14.89 -7.51 -1.91
N ARG A 391 -14.75 -8.73 -2.45
CA ARG A 391 -15.79 -9.76 -2.36
C ARG A 391 -16.04 -10.20 -0.91
N GLU A 392 -14.99 -10.37 -0.12
CA GLU A 392 -15.09 -10.75 1.29
C GLU A 392 -15.76 -9.63 2.12
N LEU A 393 -15.50 -8.35 1.83
CA LEU A 393 -16.20 -7.21 2.45
C LEU A 393 -17.68 -7.15 2.05
N LYS A 394 -18.02 -7.49 0.79
CA LYS A 394 -19.41 -7.62 0.37
C LYS A 394 -20.15 -8.68 1.22
N GLU A 395 -19.51 -9.81 1.52
CA GLU A 395 -20.10 -10.87 2.36
C GLU A 395 -20.31 -10.41 3.81
N ARG A 396 -19.51 -9.44 4.31
CA ARG A 396 -19.70 -8.83 5.63
C ARG A 396 -20.93 -7.94 5.73
N GLY A 397 -21.42 -7.40 4.60
CA GLY A 397 -22.60 -6.53 4.56
C GLY A 397 -22.32 -5.12 5.10
N ASN A 398 -23.24 -4.61 5.93
CA ASN A 398 -23.15 -3.27 6.51
C ASN A 398 -23.69 -3.22 7.94
N HIS A 399 -23.40 -2.12 8.66
CA HIS A 399 -23.80 -1.90 10.05
C HIS A 399 -25.09 -1.05 10.21
N PHE A 400 -25.90 -0.91 9.14
CA PHE A 400 -27.11 -0.09 9.17
C PHE A 400 -28.40 -0.91 9.08
N GLY A 401 -28.30 -2.22 8.88
CA GLY A 401 -29.45 -3.07 8.62
C GLY A 401 -30.14 -2.78 7.28
N LEU A 402 -29.41 -2.16 6.35
CA LEU A 402 -29.84 -1.87 4.98
C LEU A 402 -29.45 -3.03 4.05
N ARG A 403 -29.99 -3.02 2.81
CA ARG A 403 -29.52 -3.95 1.78
C ARG A 403 -28.05 -3.65 1.44
N GLY A 404 -27.40 -4.61 0.81
CA GLY A 404 -26.04 -4.44 0.27
C GLY A 404 -24.95 -4.37 1.32
N TRP A 405 -23.83 -3.73 0.96
CA TRP A 405 -22.62 -3.71 1.77
C TRP A 405 -21.97 -2.32 1.82
N ALA A 406 -21.32 -2.02 2.93
CA ALA A 406 -20.54 -0.81 3.10
C ALA A 406 -19.52 -1.02 4.23
N PRO A 407 -18.23 -1.01 3.95
CA PRO A 407 -17.22 -0.85 4.98
C PRO A 407 -17.12 0.62 5.37
N PHE A 408 -16.66 0.88 6.60
CA PHE A 408 -16.22 2.21 7.00
C PHE A 408 -14.79 2.48 6.49
N HIS A 409 -14.08 3.46 7.04
CA HIS A 409 -12.81 3.99 6.46
C HIS A 409 -11.62 3.03 6.45
N ASN A 410 -11.64 1.91 7.19
CA ASN A 410 -10.57 0.91 7.19
C ASN A 410 -11.09 -0.50 7.51
N THR A 411 -10.25 -1.48 7.21
CA THR A 411 -10.48 -2.89 7.49
C THR A 411 -9.15 -3.61 7.76
N ASP A 412 -9.20 -4.91 8.04
CA ASP A 412 -8.04 -5.75 8.35
C ASP A 412 -8.13 -7.14 7.70
N ILE A 413 -7.26 -8.07 8.12
CA ILE A 413 -7.26 -9.43 7.58
C ILE A 413 -8.58 -10.18 7.86
N TRP A 414 -9.29 -9.83 8.94
CA TRP A 414 -10.56 -10.42 9.34
C TRP A 414 -11.76 -9.78 8.62
N ARG A 415 -11.51 -8.81 7.73
CA ARG A 415 -12.54 -8.03 7.00
C ARG A 415 -13.53 -7.38 7.95
N ASP A 416 -13.02 -6.89 9.09
CA ASP A 416 -13.83 -6.07 9.97
C ASP A 416 -14.25 -4.79 9.21
N ASN A 417 -15.54 -4.55 9.10
CA ASN A 417 -16.13 -3.44 8.36
C ASN A 417 -16.85 -2.44 9.27
N SER A 418 -16.65 -2.54 10.61
CA SER A 418 -17.23 -1.65 11.60
C SER A 418 -16.45 -0.32 11.70
N VAL A 419 -17.06 0.68 12.34
CA VAL A 419 -16.38 1.96 12.59
C VAL A 419 -15.26 1.76 13.60
N LYS A 420 -14.06 2.14 13.21
CA LYS A 420 -12.89 2.15 14.09
C LYS A 420 -12.53 3.58 14.49
N SER A 421 -11.88 3.74 15.67
CA SER A 421 -11.51 5.06 16.18
C SER A 421 -12.63 5.87 16.82
N PHE A 422 -12.29 6.94 17.55
CA PHE A 422 -13.20 7.96 18.11
C PHE A 422 -13.33 9.23 17.27
N TYR A 423 -12.98 9.16 15.99
CA TYR A 423 -12.79 10.29 15.11
C TYR A 423 -13.82 10.30 13.95
N PRO A 424 -15.07 10.82 14.16
CA PRO A 424 -16.12 10.72 13.16
C PRO A 424 -15.78 11.32 11.79
N ALA A 425 -15.05 12.44 11.72
CA ALA A 425 -14.69 13.08 10.45
C ALA A 425 -13.83 12.20 9.54
N GLY A 426 -13.04 11.28 10.11
CA GLY A 426 -12.26 10.29 9.34
C GLY A 426 -12.96 8.94 9.24
N SER A 427 -13.63 8.51 10.33
CA SER A 427 -14.11 7.14 10.46
C SER A 427 -15.55 6.91 10.03
N TRP A 428 -16.42 7.91 10.15
CA TRP A 428 -17.81 7.80 9.69
C TRP A 428 -17.93 8.13 8.21
N TRP A 429 -17.46 7.23 7.37
CA TRP A 429 -17.44 7.40 5.94
C TRP A 429 -17.86 6.10 5.25
N VAL A 430 -18.94 6.16 4.44
CA VAL A 430 -19.69 4.99 3.98
C VAL A 430 -19.51 4.70 2.48
N THR A 431 -18.85 5.56 1.73
CA THR A 431 -18.70 5.42 0.28
C THR A 431 -17.41 4.69 -0.14
N GLY A 432 -16.64 4.18 0.83
CA GLY A 432 -15.41 3.42 0.59
C GLY A 432 -15.61 2.19 -0.30
N GLY A 433 -16.73 1.46 -0.13
CA GLY A 433 -17.09 0.33 -0.98
C GLY A 433 -17.30 0.72 -2.45
N ALA A 434 -17.95 1.86 -2.70
CA ALA A 434 -18.15 2.39 -4.05
C ALA A 434 -16.81 2.78 -4.69
N TRP A 435 -15.89 3.40 -3.93
CA TRP A 435 -14.54 3.69 -4.45
C TRP A 435 -13.74 2.41 -4.74
N LEU A 436 -13.85 1.39 -3.90
CA LEU A 436 -13.20 0.09 -4.15
C LEU A 436 -13.74 -0.57 -5.45
N CYS A 437 -15.03 -0.42 -5.76
CA CYS A 437 -15.61 -0.91 -7.02
C CYS A 437 -14.95 -0.29 -8.26
N ARG A 438 -14.41 0.95 -8.17
CA ARG A 438 -13.69 1.58 -9.26
C ARG A 438 -12.48 0.75 -9.73
N HIS A 439 -11.78 0.06 -8.83
CA HIS A 439 -10.66 -0.82 -9.21
C HIS A 439 -11.09 -1.97 -10.11
N ILE A 440 -12.30 -2.51 -9.91
CA ILE A 440 -12.86 -3.56 -10.77
C ILE A 440 -13.14 -2.99 -12.17
N TRP A 441 -13.70 -1.78 -12.24
CA TRP A 441 -13.94 -1.10 -13.52
C TRP A 441 -12.64 -0.77 -14.24
N GLU A 442 -11.65 -0.17 -13.56
CA GLU A 442 -10.35 0.16 -14.16
C GLU A 442 -9.59 -1.07 -14.64
N HIS A 443 -9.71 -2.19 -13.93
CA HIS A 443 -9.15 -3.46 -14.40
C HIS A 443 -9.78 -3.90 -15.72
N TYR A 444 -11.11 -3.79 -15.84
CA TYR A 444 -11.79 -4.07 -17.10
C TYR A 444 -11.36 -3.10 -18.20
N GLU A 445 -11.26 -1.81 -17.93
CA GLU A 445 -10.82 -0.83 -18.94
C GLU A 445 -9.45 -1.18 -19.54
N HIS A 446 -8.53 -1.67 -18.73
CA HIS A 446 -7.18 -2.00 -19.20
C HIS A 446 -7.05 -3.43 -19.75
N THR A 447 -7.85 -4.38 -19.30
CA THR A 447 -7.75 -5.79 -19.73
C THR A 447 -8.77 -6.19 -20.77
N ARG A 448 -9.90 -5.48 -20.85
CA ARG A 448 -11.08 -5.83 -21.67
C ARG A 448 -11.67 -7.21 -21.34
N ASP A 449 -11.38 -7.74 -20.15
CA ASP A 449 -11.91 -9.02 -19.70
C ASP A 449 -13.39 -8.89 -19.28
N LYS A 450 -14.30 -9.14 -20.25
CA LYS A 450 -15.75 -9.14 -20.03
C LYS A 450 -16.18 -10.21 -19.02
N LYS A 451 -15.51 -11.36 -18.98
CA LYS A 451 -15.82 -12.42 -18.02
C LYS A 451 -15.53 -12.00 -16.59
N PHE A 452 -14.39 -11.35 -16.36
CA PHE A 452 -14.05 -10.78 -15.06
C PHE A 452 -15.11 -9.76 -14.60
N LEU A 453 -15.57 -8.91 -15.51
CA LEU A 453 -16.60 -7.92 -15.21
C LEU A 453 -17.93 -8.59 -14.84
N GLU A 454 -18.32 -9.64 -15.58
CA GLU A 454 -19.51 -10.44 -15.27
C GLU A 454 -19.43 -11.12 -13.90
N ASP A 455 -18.28 -11.69 -13.56
CA ASP A 455 -18.03 -12.38 -12.28
C ASP A 455 -18.02 -11.42 -11.06
N ASN A 456 -17.91 -10.13 -11.29
CA ASN A 456 -17.94 -9.10 -10.24
C ASN A 456 -19.17 -8.16 -10.33
N TYR A 457 -20.12 -8.42 -11.23
CA TYR A 457 -21.30 -7.57 -11.41
C TYR A 457 -22.16 -7.48 -10.15
N ASP A 458 -22.31 -8.57 -9.41
CA ASP A 458 -23.08 -8.64 -8.17
C ASP A 458 -22.48 -7.79 -7.04
N VAL A 459 -21.17 -7.50 -7.08
CA VAL A 459 -20.50 -6.57 -6.15
C VAL A 459 -21.04 -5.16 -6.34
N PHE A 460 -21.19 -4.73 -7.61
CA PHE A 460 -21.74 -3.42 -7.94
C PHE A 460 -23.24 -3.35 -7.61
N VAL A 461 -24.01 -4.37 -8.00
CA VAL A 461 -25.46 -4.38 -7.70
C VAL A 461 -25.71 -4.24 -6.20
N SER A 462 -24.98 -5.03 -5.40
CA SER A 462 -25.11 -5.01 -3.94
C SER A 462 -24.63 -3.67 -3.33
N GLN A 463 -23.59 -3.03 -3.89
CA GLN A 463 -23.17 -1.69 -3.46
C GLN A 463 -24.23 -0.61 -3.83
N ALA A 464 -24.85 -0.74 -5.02
CA ALA A 464 -25.92 0.16 -5.45
C ALA A 464 -27.16 0.07 -4.53
N GLU A 465 -27.52 -1.14 -4.10
CA GLU A 465 -28.62 -1.34 -3.14
C GLU A 465 -28.36 -0.61 -1.81
N PHE A 466 -27.13 -0.70 -1.29
CA PHE A 466 -26.75 0.03 -0.08
C PHE A 466 -26.84 1.54 -0.28
N LEU A 467 -26.25 2.07 -1.35
CA LEU A 467 -26.29 3.51 -1.62
C LEU A 467 -27.72 4.05 -1.76
N GLN A 468 -28.57 3.32 -2.51
CA GLN A 468 -29.97 3.70 -2.68
C GLN A 468 -30.77 3.73 -1.36
N ASP A 469 -30.50 2.78 -0.45
CA ASP A 469 -31.15 2.72 0.85
C ASP A 469 -30.59 3.79 1.83
N TYR A 470 -29.29 4.14 1.69
CA TYR A 470 -28.64 5.15 2.54
C TYR A 470 -28.87 6.59 2.08
N MET A 471 -29.09 6.83 0.80
CA MET A 471 -29.39 8.17 0.26
C MET A 471 -30.64 8.79 0.88
N THR A 472 -30.68 10.12 0.89
CA THR A 472 -31.87 10.89 1.23
C THR A 472 -32.22 11.88 0.12
N GLU A 473 -33.47 12.27 0.03
CA GLU A 473 -33.91 13.26 -0.94
C GLU A 473 -33.89 14.67 -0.33
N LYS A 474 -33.31 15.62 -1.08
CA LYS A 474 -33.34 17.05 -0.77
C LYS A 474 -33.66 17.84 -2.04
N ASP A 475 -34.74 18.59 -2.03
CA ASP A 475 -35.17 19.44 -3.15
C ASP A 475 -35.31 18.69 -4.50
N GLY A 476 -35.65 17.40 -4.46
CA GLY A 476 -35.78 16.52 -5.62
C GLY A 476 -34.51 15.81 -6.03
N GLU A 477 -33.37 16.10 -5.42
CA GLU A 477 -32.09 15.51 -5.67
C GLU A 477 -31.69 14.49 -4.57
N PHE A 478 -30.88 13.47 -4.92
CA PHE A 478 -30.33 12.52 -3.97
C PHE A 478 -28.99 13.00 -3.40
N ILE A 479 -28.85 12.85 -2.08
CA ILE A 479 -27.62 13.15 -1.34
C ILE A 479 -27.24 11.99 -0.42
N ILE A 480 -25.96 11.81 -0.16
CA ILE A 480 -25.45 10.95 0.91
C ILE A 480 -25.48 11.74 2.22
N SER A 481 -26.33 11.31 3.15
CA SER A 481 -26.52 12.01 4.42
C SER A 481 -26.74 11.03 5.59
N PRO A 482 -26.06 11.21 6.75
CA PRO A 482 -24.99 12.18 7.02
C PRO A 482 -23.70 11.84 6.28
N SER A 483 -22.83 12.82 6.07
CA SER A 483 -21.61 12.70 5.26
C SER A 483 -20.41 13.34 5.95
N ALA A 484 -19.22 12.80 5.71
CA ALA A 484 -17.94 13.39 6.07
C ALA A 484 -17.13 13.66 4.79
N SER A 485 -16.27 14.67 4.81
CA SER A 485 -15.18 14.81 3.83
C SER A 485 -13.88 14.35 4.51
N PRO A 486 -13.46 13.10 4.31
CA PRO A 486 -12.28 12.60 5.00
C PRO A 486 -11.04 13.45 4.71
N GLU A 487 -10.27 13.84 5.68
CA GLU A 487 -10.52 13.80 7.14
C GLU A 487 -10.57 15.24 7.67
N ASN A 488 -11.12 16.17 6.85
CA ASN A 488 -11.13 17.59 7.13
C ASN A 488 -12.31 18.02 8.00
N TYR A 489 -12.17 19.18 8.63
CA TYR A 489 -13.20 19.83 9.44
C TYR A 489 -13.55 21.19 8.86
N PHE A 490 -14.75 21.61 9.15
CA PHE A 490 -15.21 22.98 8.93
C PHE A 490 -15.57 23.67 10.24
N ILE A 491 -15.59 24.99 10.23
CA ILE A 491 -15.98 25.82 11.37
C ILE A 491 -17.41 26.31 11.15
N PHE A 492 -18.28 26.03 12.10
CA PHE A 492 -19.65 26.51 12.12
C PHE A 492 -20.00 27.10 13.48
N ASN A 493 -20.43 28.39 13.51
CA ASN A 493 -20.69 29.14 14.76
C ASN A 493 -19.52 29.08 15.75
N GLY A 494 -18.28 29.14 15.25
CA GLY A 494 -17.05 29.08 16.07
C GLY A 494 -16.72 27.68 16.63
N LYS A 495 -17.41 26.64 16.15
CA LYS A 495 -17.22 25.24 16.55
C LYS A 495 -16.65 24.42 15.40
N LYS A 496 -15.75 23.48 15.73
CA LYS A 496 -15.18 22.52 14.80
C LYS A 496 -16.15 21.37 14.55
N CYS A 497 -16.56 21.16 13.31
CA CYS A 497 -17.54 20.18 12.86
C CYS A 497 -16.95 19.32 11.74
N GLY A 498 -17.18 18.00 11.78
CA GLY A 498 -16.66 17.05 10.78
C GLY A 498 -17.75 16.22 10.09
N ILE A 499 -19.04 16.47 10.44
CA ILE A 499 -20.20 15.79 9.83
C ILE A 499 -21.11 16.85 9.22
N ALA A 500 -21.35 16.72 7.93
CA ALA A 500 -22.17 17.63 7.12
C ALA A 500 -23.46 16.96 6.63
N GLU A 501 -24.32 17.71 5.97
CA GLU A 501 -25.51 17.16 5.32
C GLU A 501 -25.11 16.33 4.09
N TRP A 502 -24.19 16.82 3.27
CA TRP A 502 -23.44 16.08 2.24
C TRP A 502 -22.05 16.67 2.03
N SER A 503 -21.15 15.91 1.41
CA SER A 503 -19.82 16.36 0.97
C SER A 503 -19.65 16.16 -0.53
N ALA A 504 -18.75 16.93 -1.16
CA ALA A 504 -18.40 16.76 -2.56
C ALA A 504 -17.89 15.34 -2.83
N MET A 505 -16.99 14.83 -2.01
CA MET A 505 -16.41 13.51 -2.19
C MET A 505 -17.46 12.40 -2.29
N ASP A 506 -18.41 12.38 -1.38
CA ASP A 506 -19.45 11.34 -1.39
C ASP A 506 -20.34 11.46 -2.64
N GLN A 507 -20.65 12.68 -3.07
CA GLN A 507 -21.43 12.91 -4.30
C GLN A 507 -20.63 12.50 -5.54
N GLU A 508 -19.37 12.88 -5.63
CA GLU A 508 -18.46 12.52 -6.73
C GLU A 508 -18.30 11.01 -6.86
N ILE A 509 -18.09 10.31 -5.73
CA ILE A 509 -17.99 8.84 -5.71
C ILE A 509 -19.29 8.20 -6.18
N CYS A 510 -20.45 8.71 -5.74
CA CYS A 510 -21.75 8.17 -6.19
C CYS A 510 -22.00 8.41 -7.67
N ILE A 511 -21.69 9.59 -8.19
CA ILE A 511 -21.82 9.90 -9.62
C ILE A 511 -20.92 8.97 -10.44
N ASP A 512 -19.64 8.84 -10.07
CA ASP A 512 -18.69 7.93 -10.71
C ASP A 512 -19.17 6.47 -10.67
N PHE A 513 -19.62 6.02 -9.50
CA PHE A 513 -20.08 4.65 -9.29
C PHE A 513 -21.31 4.31 -10.16
N PHE A 514 -22.36 5.15 -10.16
CA PHE A 514 -23.56 4.89 -10.94
C PHE A 514 -23.31 5.02 -12.45
N ASP A 515 -22.46 5.95 -12.90
CA ASP A 515 -22.03 6.04 -14.30
C ASP A 515 -21.34 4.73 -14.75
N LYS A 516 -20.41 4.20 -13.92
CA LYS A 516 -19.72 2.96 -14.24
C LYS A 516 -20.66 1.75 -14.20
N LEU A 517 -21.56 1.67 -13.21
CA LEU A 517 -22.55 0.59 -13.14
C LEU A 517 -23.49 0.58 -14.33
N ILE A 518 -23.90 1.74 -14.85
CA ILE A 518 -24.69 1.84 -16.09
C ILE A 518 -23.89 1.25 -17.27
N LYS A 519 -22.65 1.70 -17.45
CA LYS A 519 -21.77 1.19 -18.52
C LYS A 519 -21.53 -0.32 -18.41
N ILE A 520 -21.29 -0.83 -17.20
CA ILE A 520 -21.15 -2.26 -16.93
C ILE A 520 -22.42 -3.02 -17.31
N SER A 521 -23.60 -2.51 -16.91
CA SER A 521 -24.87 -3.14 -17.21
C SER A 521 -25.10 -3.23 -18.72
N GLU A 522 -24.76 -2.19 -19.48
CA GLU A 522 -24.87 -2.18 -20.94
C GLU A 522 -23.89 -3.14 -21.62
N ILE A 523 -22.63 -3.20 -21.16
CA ILE A 523 -21.63 -4.15 -21.66
C ILE A 523 -22.08 -5.60 -21.44
N LEU A 524 -22.79 -5.86 -20.34
CA LEU A 524 -23.26 -7.18 -19.94
C LEU A 524 -24.70 -7.49 -20.40
N ASP A 525 -25.32 -6.61 -21.20
CA ASP A 525 -26.70 -6.72 -21.64
C ASP A 525 -27.71 -6.86 -20.47
N LYS A 526 -27.48 -6.09 -19.36
CA LYS A 526 -28.33 -6.00 -18.19
C LYS A 526 -29.14 -4.70 -18.21
N ASP A 527 -30.28 -4.67 -17.49
CA ASP A 527 -31.09 -3.46 -17.36
C ASP A 527 -30.36 -2.38 -16.54
N SER A 528 -30.03 -1.26 -17.19
CA SER A 528 -29.39 -0.09 -16.57
C SER A 528 -30.39 0.99 -16.12
N THR A 529 -31.70 0.84 -16.46
CA THR A 529 -32.75 1.86 -16.21
C THR A 529 -32.83 2.29 -14.76
N PRO A 530 -32.81 1.40 -13.74
CA PRO A 530 -32.87 1.81 -12.35
C PRO A 530 -31.69 2.71 -11.92
N TYR A 531 -30.50 2.45 -12.47
CA TYR A 531 -29.29 3.18 -12.12
C TYR A 531 -29.23 4.55 -12.80
N ARG A 532 -29.74 4.65 -14.04
CA ARG A 532 -29.91 5.93 -14.75
C ARG A 532 -30.83 6.85 -13.97
N ALA A 533 -31.96 6.34 -13.49
CA ALA A 533 -32.92 7.12 -12.69
C ALA A 533 -32.30 7.65 -11.39
N VAL A 534 -31.33 6.95 -10.79
CA VAL A 534 -30.57 7.44 -9.62
C VAL A 534 -29.59 8.50 -10.07
N LEU A 535 -28.77 8.23 -11.09
CA LEU A 535 -27.75 9.15 -11.57
C LEU A 535 -28.31 10.53 -11.96
N GLU A 536 -29.46 10.53 -12.67
CA GLU A 536 -30.16 11.76 -13.08
C GLU A 536 -30.62 12.63 -11.90
N ARG A 537 -30.78 12.03 -10.73
CA ARG A 537 -31.22 12.71 -9.50
C ARG A 537 -30.10 12.93 -8.49
N LEU A 538 -28.90 12.45 -8.73
CA LEU A 538 -27.78 12.76 -7.85
C LEU A 538 -27.47 14.25 -7.89
N LYS A 539 -27.30 14.84 -6.72
CA LYS A 539 -26.93 16.24 -6.60
C LYS A 539 -25.56 16.47 -7.25
N PRO A 540 -25.48 17.42 -8.21
CA PRO A 540 -24.21 17.73 -8.86
C PRO A 540 -23.25 18.44 -7.89
N VAL A 541 -21.96 18.30 -8.19
CA VAL A 541 -20.90 19.01 -7.45
C VAL A 541 -20.94 20.48 -7.78
N SER A 542 -20.83 21.33 -6.77
CA SER A 542 -20.95 22.77 -6.90
C SER A 542 -19.59 23.48 -6.83
N ILE A 543 -19.50 24.58 -7.56
CA ILE A 543 -18.37 25.52 -7.44
C ILE A 543 -18.81 26.65 -6.50
N GLY A 544 -17.97 26.94 -5.50
CA GLY A 544 -18.20 28.01 -4.55
C GLY A 544 -18.04 29.40 -5.17
N THR A 545 -18.54 30.43 -4.47
CA THR A 545 -18.42 31.83 -4.91
C THR A 545 -16.97 32.31 -4.99
N ASP A 546 -16.08 31.63 -4.31
CA ASP A 546 -14.63 31.82 -4.39
C ASP A 546 -14.00 31.13 -5.61
N GLY A 547 -14.78 30.38 -6.40
CA GLY A 547 -14.36 29.67 -7.61
C GLY A 547 -13.61 28.36 -7.34
N ARG A 548 -13.65 27.81 -6.11
CA ARG A 548 -13.15 26.48 -5.77
C ARG A 548 -14.29 25.46 -5.81
N ILE A 549 -13.95 24.17 -5.88
CA ILE A 549 -14.92 23.11 -5.62
C ILE A 549 -15.42 23.25 -4.17
N LEU A 550 -16.74 23.24 -3.99
CA LEU A 550 -17.36 23.36 -2.70
C LEU A 550 -17.27 22.01 -1.95
N GLU A 551 -16.47 21.92 -0.90
CA GLU A 551 -16.16 20.66 -0.22
C GLU A 551 -17.37 20.11 0.58
N TRP A 552 -18.22 20.97 1.13
CA TRP A 552 -19.42 20.59 1.90
C TRP A 552 -20.67 21.24 1.33
N ASN A 553 -21.81 20.94 1.94
CA ASN A 553 -23.11 21.45 1.55
C ASN A 553 -23.27 22.99 1.60
N GLU A 554 -22.36 23.69 2.22
CA GLU A 554 -22.33 25.15 2.31
C GLU A 554 -20.87 25.65 2.25
N PRO A 555 -20.62 26.93 1.93
CA PRO A 555 -19.28 27.51 1.90
C PRO A 555 -18.79 27.80 3.32
N PHE A 556 -18.55 26.73 4.10
CA PHE A 556 -18.01 26.85 5.44
C PHE A 556 -16.55 27.32 5.41
N ASP A 557 -16.10 27.97 6.48
CA ASP A 557 -14.68 28.16 6.74
C ASP A 557 -14.04 26.81 7.07
N GLU A 558 -12.94 26.50 6.42
CA GLU A 558 -12.18 25.29 6.67
C GLU A 558 -11.36 25.45 7.96
N ASP A 559 -11.32 24.41 8.80
CA ASP A 559 -10.44 24.38 9.98
C ASP A 559 -8.95 24.37 9.57
N ASP A 560 -8.64 23.64 8.49
CA ASP A 560 -7.32 23.55 7.91
C ASP A 560 -7.39 23.71 6.39
N LYS A 561 -7.05 24.90 5.89
CA LYS A 561 -7.04 25.21 4.45
C LYS A 561 -5.93 24.49 3.70
N GLY A 562 -4.90 24.04 4.40
CA GLY A 562 -3.79 23.26 3.89
C GLY A 562 -3.92 21.76 4.17
N HIS A 563 -5.12 21.28 4.50
CA HIS A 563 -5.34 19.89 4.88
C HIS A 563 -4.77 18.91 3.84
N ARG A 564 -4.15 17.83 4.34
CA ARG A 564 -3.49 16.82 3.50
C ARG A 564 -4.43 16.08 2.55
N HIS A 565 -5.70 15.90 2.91
CA HIS A 565 -6.71 15.32 2.02
C HIS A 565 -7.25 16.37 1.05
N ILE A 566 -7.37 15.97 -0.23
CA ILE A 566 -8.00 16.74 -1.30
C ILE A 566 -9.28 16.04 -1.77
N SER A 567 -10.05 15.54 -0.81
CA SER A 567 -11.22 14.68 -1.02
C SER A 567 -12.26 15.29 -1.97
N HIS A 568 -12.46 16.60 -1.92
CA HIS A 568 -13.42 17.36 -2.73
C HIS A 568 -13.04 17.50 -4.22
N ILE A 569 -11.94 16.90 -4.64
CA ILE A 569 -11.54 16.85 -6.06
C ILE A 569 -11.27 15.41 -6.53
N TYR A 570 -11.79 14.41 -5.79
CA TYR A 570 -11.81 13.01 -6.19
C TYR A 570 -12.37 12.84 -7.60
N GLY A 571 -13.42 13.54 -7.94
CA GLY A 571 -14.09 13.49 -9.23
C GLY A 571 -13.25 13.98 -10.41
N PHE A 572 -12.15 14.69 -10.15
CA PHE A 572 -11.16 15.05 -11.17
C PHE A 572 -10.07 13.99 -11.29
N TYR A 573 -9.48 13.54 -10.14
CA TYR A 573 -8.55 12.43 -10.06
C TYR A 573 -8.73 11.69 -8.71
N PRO A 574 -8.89 10.37 -8.69
CA PRO A 574 -8.74 9.39 -9.79
C PRO A 574 -9.94 9.25 -10.73
N ALA A 575 -11.10 9.79 -10.36
CA ALA A 575 -12.28 9.72 -11.23
C ALA A 575 -12.18 10.65 -12.44
N ASP A 576 -13.24 10.65 -13.26
CA ASP A 576 -13.39 11.46 -14.48
C ASP A 576 -14.80 12.09 -14.53
N VAL A 577 -15.29 12.52 -13.37
CA VAL A 577 -16.63 13.14 -13.18
C VAL A 577 -16.59 14.65 -13.39
N LEU A 578 -15.55 15.31 -12.86
CA LEU A 578 -15.36 16.76 -12.98
C LEU A 578 -14.65 17.07 -14.31
N THR A 579 -15.44 17.22 -15.37
CA THR A 579 -14.95 17.44 -16.74
C THR A 579 -15.27 18.83 -17.26
N GLY A 580 -14.48 19.32 -18.23
CA GLY A 580 -14.65 20.61 -18.86
C GLY A 580 -13.88 21.74 -18.18
N ASP A 581 -13.74 22.87 -18.89
CA ASP A 581 -12.84 23.97 -18.50
C ASP A 581 -13.22 24.63 -17.18
N GLU A 582 -14.52 24.70 -16.87
CA GLU A 582 -15.03 25.30 -15.64
C GLU A 582 -14.59 24.51 -14.41
N TYR A 583 -14.78 23.17 -14.43
CA TYR A 583 -14.30 22.30 -13.36
C TYR A 583 -12.79 22.25 -13.29
N ALA A 584 -12.09 22.22 -14.43
CA ALA A 584 -10.63 22.25 -14.44
C ALA A 584 -10.08 23.53 -13.78
N ALA A 585 -10.70 24.68 -14.03
CA ALA A 585 -10.33 25.95 -13.38
C ALA A 585 -10.63 25.92 -11.87
N ALA A 586 -11.75 25.35 -11.45
CA ALA A 586 -12.12 25.24 -10.04
C ALA A 586 -11.22 24.26 -9.29
N VAL A 587 -10.89 23.13 -9.89
CA VAL A 587 -9.92 22.14 -9.37
C VAL A 587 -8.53 22.76 -9.23
N ARG A 588 -8.06 23.48 -10.26
CA ARG A 588 -6.81 24.25 -10.21
C ARG A 588 -6.80 25.14 -8.96
N LYS A 589 -7.82 25.95 -8.79
CA LYS A 589 -7.91 26.89 -7.68
C LYS A 589 -7.99 26.18 -6.33
N SER A 590 -8.68 25.03 -6.26
CA SER A 590 -8.77 24.20 -5.05
C SER A 590 -7.41 23.64 -4.67
N VAL A 591 -6.70 23.01 -5.61
CA VAL A 591 -5.39 22.40 -5.33
C VAL A 591 -4.33 23.45 -5.01
N ASP A 592 -4.32 24.59 -5.73
CA ASP A 592 -3.40 25.70 -5.45
C ASP A 592 -3.64 26.30 -4.06
N THR A 593 -4.91 26.37 -3.61
CA THR A 593 -5.26 26.78 -2.24
C THR A 593 -4.73 25.82 -1.21
N ARG A 594 -4.89 24.50 -1.43
CA ARG A 594 -4.32 23.46 -0.53
C ARG A 594 -2.79 23.60 -0.45
N VAL A 595 -2.13 23.64 -1.60
CA VAL A 595 -0.65 23.74 -1.67
C VAL A 595 -0.15 25.00 -1.02
N GLY A 596 -0.78 26.16 -1.29
CA GLY A 596 -0.36 27.45 -0.74
C GLY A 596 -0.56 27.60 0.79
N ASN A 597 -1.32 26.69 1.43
CA ASN A 597 -1.56 26.71 2.88
C ASN A 597 -1.00 25.47 3.60
N GLY A 598 -0.47 24.48 2.88
CA GLY A 598 -0.13 23.17 3.45
C GLY A 598 1.28 23.00 4.01
N ASP A 599 2.17 23.96 3.81
CA ASP A 599 3.59 23.81 4.18
C ASP A 599 3.91 24.18 5.64
N GLU A 600 2.96 24.72 6.41
CA GLU A 600 3.21 25.23 7.78
C GLU A 600 2.57 24.38 8.91
N VAL A 601 1.89 23.29 8.61
CA VAL A 601 1.18 22.54 9.66
C VAL A 601 2.09 21.55 10.39
N HIS A 602 2.35 21.83 11.66
CA HIS A 602 3.06 20.93 12.58
C HIS A 602 2.05 20.19 13.46
N VAL A 603 1.98 18.87 13.36
CA VAL A 603 1.23 18.03 14.30
C VAL A 603 2.17 17.32 15.25
N GLN A 604 1.84 17.29 16.54
CA GLN A 604 2.53 16.47 17.52
C GLN A 604 1.75 15.17 17.75
N TYR A 605 2.38 14.05 17.49
CA TYR A 605 1.85 12.73 17.82
C TYR A 605 2.92 11.91 18.56
N GLY A 606 2.56 11.32 19.70
CA GLY A 606 3.48 10.52 20.51
C GLY A 606 4.73 11.28 21.00
N GLY A 607 4.66 12.61 21.18
CA GLY A 607 5.78 13.44 21.63
C GLY A 607 6.81 13.81 20.55
N LYS A 608 6.55 13.44 19.29
CA LYS A 608 7.35 13.86 18.12
C LYS A 608 6.57 14.89 17.31
N ALA A 609 7.26 15.93 16.85
CA ALA A 609 6.68 16.89 15.91
C ALA A 609 6.78 16.31 14.50
N PHE A 610 5.66 16.28 13.80
CA PHE A 610 5.58 15.87 12.39
C PHE A 610 5.13 17.07 11.55
N HIS A 611 5.69 17.19 10.35
CA HIS A 611 5.15 18.07 9.33
C HIS A 611 3.97 17.35 8.67
N CYS A 612 2.75 17.75 8.99
CA CYS A 612 1.53 17.23 8.36
C CYS A 612 1.13 18.01 7.11
N GLY A 613 2.05 18.74 6.49
CA GLY A 613 1.85 19.29 5.16
C GLY A 613 1.67 18.18 4.12
N HIS A 614 1.54 18.55 2.85
CA HIS A 614 1.34 17.60 1.75
C HIS A 614 2.58 16.72 1.55
N ILE A 615 2.75 15.70 2.38
CA ILE A 615 3.83 14.71 2.34
C ILE A 615 3.25 13.32 2.01
N GLY A 616 4.11 12.41 1.58
CA GLY A 616 3.71 11.05 1.26
C GLY A 616 2.61 11.01 0.19
N TRP A 617 1.55 10.24 0.46
CA TRP A 617 0.43 10.06 -0.47
C TRP A 617 -0.28 11.37 -0.87
N SER A 618 -0.31 12.36 0.01
CA SER A 618 -0.91 13.66 -0.31
C SER A 618 -0.13 14.37 -1.43
N CYS A 619 1.21 14.44 -1.32
CA CYS A 619 2.09 14.96 -2.36
C CYS A 619 1.87 14.23 -3.70
N ALA A 620 1.78 12.90 -3.66
CA ALA A 620 1.56 12.08 -4.85
C ALA A 620 0.19 12.31 -5.49
N TRP A 621 -0.89 12.44 -4.68
CA TRP A 621 -2.23 12.76 -5.21
C TRP A 621 -2.28 14.12 -5.86
N ILE A 622 -1.69 15.14 -5.23
CA ILE A 622 -1.54 16.49 -5.80
C ILE A 622 -0.76 16.46 -7.11
N ALA A 623 0.32 15.67 -7.20
CA ALA A 623 1.09 15.48 -8.41
C ALA A 623 0.23 14.89 -9.55
N CYS A 624 -0.64 13.90 -9.26
CA CYS A 624 -1.58 13.36 -10.23
C CYS A 624 -2.57 14.42 -10.73
N VAL A 625 -3.08 15.28 -9.85
CA VAL A 625 -4.01 16.36 -10.21
C VAL A 625 -3.33 17.37 -11.15
N TYR A 626 -2.11 17.83 -10.84
CA TYR A 626 -1.39 18.74 -11.70
C TYR A 626 -1.05 18.11 -13.07
N ALA A 627 -0.62 16.85 -13.07
CA ALA A 627 -0.38 16.12 -14.32
C ALA A 627 -1.66 16.07 -15.18
N ARG A 628 -2.82 15.77 -14.59
CA ARG A 628 -4.11 15.75 -15.29
C ARG A 628 -4.56 17.12 -15.79
N LEU A 629 -4.20 18.19 -15.10
CA LEU A 629 -4.42 19.55 -15.55
C LEU A 629 -3.49 19.96 -16.72
N GLY A 630 -2.57 19.11 -17.16
CA GLY A 630 -1.60 19.41 -18.19
C GLY A 630 -0.46 20.34 -17.71
N ASP A 631 -0.29 20.49 -16.40
CA ASP A 631 0.73 21.36 -15.81
C ASP A 631 1.97 20.58 -15.39
N GLY A 632 2.89 20.38 -16.35
CA GLY A 632 4.12 19.65 -16.14
C GLY A 632 5.07 20.31 -15.12
N GLU A 633 5.07 21.64 -15.01
CA GLU A 633 5.95 22.34 -14.06
C GLU A 633 5.45 22.15 -12.61
N SER A 634 4.16 22.37 -12.35
CA SER A 634 3.59 22.12 -11.01
C SER A 634 3.65 20.64 -10.62
N PHE A 635 3.48 19.73 -11.58
CA PHE A 635 3.73 18.30 -11.38
C PHE A 635 5.19 18.05 -10.95
N MET A 636 6.16 18.64 -11.67
CA MET A 636 7.59 18.47 -11.35
C MET A 636 7.97 19.07 -9.99
N ASP A 637 7.31 20.16 -9.58
CA ASP A 637 7.49 20.72 -8.24
C ASP A 637 7.08 19.74 -7.14
N GLN A 638 6.04 18.91 -7.37
CA GLN A 638 5.68 17.84 -6.44
C GLN A 638 6.72 16.69 -6.45
N VAL A 639 7.31 16.36 -7.60
CA VAL A 639 8.41 15.39 -7.67
C VAL A 639 9.64 15.89 -6.90
N ARG A 640 9.98 17.19 -7.02
CA ARG A 640 11.06 17.81 -6.21
C ARG A 640 10.73 17.80 -4.71
N LYS A 641 9.46 18.05 -4.35
CA LYS A 641 8.97 17.95 -2.97
C LYS A 641 9.03 16.51 -2.46
N PHE A 642 8.74 15.53 -3.32
CA PHE A 642 8.86 14.12 -2.96
C PHE A 642 10.29 13.77 -2.53
N TRP A 643 11.31 14.18 -3.28
CA TRP A 643 12.71 13.98 -2.88
C TRP A 643 13.08 14.70 -1.59
N ARG A 644 12.54 15.87 -1.35
CA ARG A 644 12.88 16.71 -0.20
C ARG A 644 12.25 16.23 1.10
N ASN A 645 10.98 15.81 1.05
CA ASN A 645 10.16 15.63 2.24
C ASN A 645 9.45 14.27 2.35
N CYS A 646 9.42 13.48 1.27
CA CYS A 646 8.52 12.33 1.18
C CYS A 646 9.25 11.01 0.93
N THR A 647 10.58 10.94 1.06
CA THR A 647 11.33 9.72 0.82
C THR A 647 12.47 9.52 1.83
N TYR A 648 12.75 8.26 2.16
CA TYR A 648 13.91 7.83 2.92
C TYR A 648 15.10 7.52 1.99
N ASP A 649 16.28 7.28 2.59
CA ASP A 649 17.51 6.97 1.86
C ASP A 649 17.40 5.71 0.98
N ASN A 650 16.52 4.76 1.34
CA ASN A 650 16.24 3.55 0.55
C ASN A 650 15.10 3.69 -0.47
N MET A 651 14.67 4.91 -0.74
CA MET A 651 13.56 5.28 -1.62
C MET A 651 12.16 4.86 -1.14
N PHE A 652 11.98 4.31 0.04
CA PHE A 652 10.67 4.17 0.66
C PHE A 652 10.04 5.53 0.90
N SER A 653 8.75 5.66 0.62
CA SER A 653 8.03 6.90 0.89
C SER A 653 7.72 7.09 2.38
N VAL A 654 7.55 8.34 2.78
CA VAL A 654 7.27 8.71 4.16
C VAL A 654 6.04 9.61 4.27
N CYS A 655 5.17 9.27 5.23
CA CYS A 655 4.09 10.10 5.70
C CYS A 655 4.01 9.92 7.23
N ASN A 656 4.78 10.73 7.97
CA ASN A 656 5.09 10.60 9.41
C ASN A 656 5.97 9.38 9.74
N ILE A 657 5.64 8.21 9.21
CA ILE A 657 6.41 6.96 9.18
C ILE A 657 6.47 6.46 7.75
N PHE A 658 7.12 5.31 7.51
CA PHE A 658 7.00 4.63 6.24
C PHE A 658 5.53 4.30 5.95
N GLN A 659 5.04 4.80 4.83
CA GLN A 659 3.78 4.42 4.19
C GLN A 659 4.04 4.27 2.69
N ILE A 660 3.65 3.13 2.12
CA ILE A 660 4.09 2.75 0.76
C ILE A 660 3.33 3.47 -0.36
N GLU A 661 2.16 4.04 -0.06
CA GLU A 661 1.22 4.56 -1.08
C GLU A 661 1.86 5.59 -2.00
N ALA A 662 2.69 6.47 -1.45
CA ALA A 662 3.30 7.51 -2.26
C ALA A 662 4.33 6.98 -3.26
N ASN A 663 4.95 5.83 -3.02
CA ASN A 663 5.78 5.16 -4.01
C ASN A 663 4.97 4.81 -5.26
N PHE A 664 3.73 4.34 -5.08
CA PHE A 664 2.83 4.02 -6.20
C PHE A 664 2.17 5.28 -6.77
N GLY A 665 1.73 6.19 -5.90
CA GLY A 665 1.07 7.43 -6.31
C GLY A 665 1.94 8.35 -7.14
N ILE A 666 3.24 8.49 -6.80
CA ILE A 666 4.16 9.32 -7.61
C ILE A 666 4.45 8.69 -8.97
N ALA A 667 4.50 7.36 -9.07
CA ALA A 667 4.62 6.67 -10.34
C ALA A 667 3.33 6.79 -11.17
N ALA A 668 2.15 6.80 -10.53
CA ALA A 668 0.88 7.10 -11.20
C ALA A 668 0.86 8.52 -11.76
N ALA A 669 1.40 9.50 -11.02
CA ALA A 669 1.54 10.87 -11.51
C ALA A 669 2.51 10.99 -12.70
N ILE A 670 3.61 10.22 -12.70
CA ILE A 670 4.51 10.10 -13.86
C ILE A 670 3.74 9.54 -15.07
N ILE A 671 2.94 8.48 -14.89
CA ILE A 671 2.13 7.91 -15.95
C ILE A 671 1.13 8.94 -16.48
N GLU A 672 0.44 9.66 -15.60
CA GLU A 672 -0.53 10.69 -15.96
C GLU A 672 0.12 11.87 -16.73
N ALA A 673 1.37 12.20 -16.41
CA ALA A 673 2.15 13.20 -17.17
C ALA A 673 2.58 12.68 -18.56
N LEU A 674 2.83 11.38 -18.68
CA LEU A 674 3.23 10.72 -19.93
C LEU A 674 2.05 10.44 -20.84
N VAL A 675 0.92 9.96 -20.29
CA VAL A 675 -0.25 9.58 -21.06
C VAL A 675 -1.53 9.72 -20.24
N GLN A 676 -2.55 10.30 -20.86
CA GLN A 676 -3.92 10.38 -20.34
C GLN A 676 -4.85 9.61 -21.27
N SER A 677 -5.65 8.73 -20.69
CA SER A 677 -6.60 7.89 -21.44
C SER A 677 -7.99 7.85 -20.78
N HIS A 678 -8.30 8.85 -19.95
CA HIS A 678 -9.66 9.06 -19.44
C HIS A 678 -10.54 9.63 -20.54
N GLY A 679 -11.77 9.13 -20.65
CA GLY A 679 -12.66 9.41 -21.79
C GLY A 679 -12.28 8.62 -23.05
N ASP A 680 -12.67 9.12 -24.21
CA ASP A 680 -12.57 8.40 -25.50
C ASP A 680 -11.24 8.63 -26.24
N LYS A 681 -10.32 9.40 -25.67
CA LYS A 681 -9.07 9.79 -26.34
C LYS A 681 -7.85 9.42 -25.52
N VAL A 682 -6.84 8.91 -26.21
CA VAL A 682 -5.49 8.77 -25.66
C VAL A 682 -4.66 9.99 -26.06
N VAL A 683 -4.14 10.69 -25.05
CA VAL A 683 -3.28 11.86 -25.23
C VAL A 683 -1.91 11.52 -24.68
N THR A 684 -0.90 11.53 -25.55
CA THR A 684 0.51 11.32 -25.13
C THR A 684 1.16 12.66 -24.80
N THR A 685 2.06 12.67 -23.84
CA THR A 685 2.86 13.83 -23.38
C THR A 685 2.03 15.05 -22.93
N PRO A 686 0.89 14.86 -22.23
CA PRO A 686 0.01 15.98 -21.86
C PRO A 686 0.63 16.95 -20.84
N ALA A 687 1.57 16.47 -20.00
CA ALA A 687 2.15 17.26 -18.90
C ALA A 687 3.66 17.01 -18.73
N ILE A 688 4.39 16.97 -19.83
CA ILE A 688 5.86 16.81 -19.79
C ILE A 688 6.51 18.09 -19.26
N PRO A 689 7.27 18.01 -18.14
CA PRO A 689 8.03 19.15 -17.63
C PRO A 689 9.22 19.47 -18.55
N LYS A 690 9.71 20.71 -18.52
CA LYS A 690 10.85 21.16 -19.33
C LYS A 690 12.12 20.35 -19.14
N GLU A 691 12.30 19.77 -17.97
CA GLU A 691 13.49 18.95 -17.64
C GLU A 691 13.49 17.60 -18.37
N TRP A 692 12.35 17.14 -18.89
CA TRP A 692 12.21 15.89 -19.62
C TRP A 692 12.18 16.13 -21.13
N GLU A 693 13.25 16.73 -21.68
CA GLU A 693 13.33 17.08 -23.10
C GLU A 693 13.14 15.86 -24.01
N HIS A 694 13.74 14.75 -23.65
CA HIS A 694 13.66 13.49 -24.40
C HIS A 694 13.49 12.30 -23.48
N GLY A 695 12.64 11.39 -23.91
CA GLY A 695 12.37 10.14 -23.20
C GLY A 695 11.73 9.08 -24.09
N GLU A 696 11.63 7.89 -23.52
CA GLU A 696 10.95 6.76 -24.14
C GLU A 696 10.16 5.99 -23.10
N VAL A 697 8.95 5.60 -23.48
CA VAL A 697 8.15 4.64 -22.71
C VAL A 697 7.71 3.51 -23.62
N LYS A 698 7.70 2.28 -23.09
CA LYS A 698 7.22 1.09 -23.79
C LYS A 698 6.34 0.24 -22.89
N GLY A 699 5.31 -0.34 -23.47
CA GLY A 699 4.46 -1.34 -22.87
C GLY A 699 3.42 -0.80 -21.89
N LEU A 700 3.24 0.53 -21.76
CA LEU A 700 2.13 1.05 -20.95
C LEU A 700 0.79 0.63 -21.54
N VAL A 701 -0.13 0.22 -20.67
CA VAL A 701 -1.50 -0.12 -21.04
C VAL A 701 -2.40 1.08 -20.78
N VAL A 702 -3.18 1.48 -21.77
CA VAL A 702 -4.18 2.54 -21.65
C VAL A 702 -5.57 1.98 -21.43
N ARG A 703 -6.55 2.82 -21.04
CA ARG A 703 -7.93 2.39 -20.71
C ARG A 703 -8.70 1.82 -21.90
N THR A 704 -8.18 1.91 -23.13
CA THR A 704 -8.72 1.17 -24.28
C THR A 704 -8.30 -0.30 -24.33
N GLY A 705 -7.44 -0.74 -23.40
CA GLY A 705 -6.83 -2.07 -23.36
C GLY A 705 -5.62 -2.22 -24.29
N GLU A 706 -5.22 -1.17 -24.97
CA GLU A 706 -4.07 -1.17 -25.88
C GLU A 706 -2.76 -0.92 -25.16
N LYS A 707 -1.69 -1.56 -25.65
CA LYS A 707 -0.31 -1.23 -25.24
C LYS A 707 0.25 -0.16 -26.14
N ILE A 708 0.90 0.81 -25.53
CA ILE A 708 1.47 1.95 -26.24
C ILE A 708 2.98 2.07 -25.97
N ASP A 709 3.68 2.42 -27.04
CA ASP A 709 5.10 2.79 -27.05
C ASP A 709 5.24 4.15 -27.72
N PHE A 710 5.99 5.05 -27.13
CA PHE A 710 6.27 6.35 -27.76
C PHE A 710 7.56 6.98 -27.24
N ARG A 711 8.07 7.95 -28.01
CA ARG A 711 9.21 8.81 -27.68
C ARG A 711 8.82 10.27 -27.86
N TRP A 712 9.47 11.12 -27.14
CA TRP A 712 9.32 12.58 -27.28
C TRP A 712 10.65 13.30 -27.22
#